data_967818b903df7b962510b20302c71271
#
_entry.id   967818b903df7b962510b20302c71271
#
_cell.length_a   1.000
_cell.length_b   1.000
_cell.length_c   1.000
_cell.angle_alpha   90.00
_cell.angle_beta   90.00
_cell.angle_gamma   90.00
#
_symmetry.space_group_name_H-M   'P 1'
#
loop_
_entity.id
_entity.type
_entity.pdbx_description
1 polymer ?
#
loop_
_entity_poly.entity_id
_entity_poly.type
_entity_poly.pdbx_seq_one_letter_code
_entity_poly.pdbx_strand_id
1 'polypeptide(L)'
;MRLHVILAVLKRNVASYFTGVLGYLFITAFVALAVALAFDGRFFTNNDCSLDRLSENYHWLLLFIVPAITMAAWAEERRQGTDELLFTLPARDFEILIGKYGAVLTVYTVALFFTFPLVIALTWLGEPDYGAVLTTYTGYWLSGAAMLAVGMFASSLTSSTTVAFVLAAIMTSFFVFIDQVVALRSLLEAAGIREPLGVSGYLHQFSTGVIPLGGVLYFGSIAALFLYLNAVMIARRHWKGSPGGTSLGLQYFVRALSLAVVVVSLSYVTSVIGSQIDLTRGGLYSLSPVSREVIKAINPKRPVTLTAYLSQDAPKEQLQIQKKLQGLLRQFDKMGGGNLDVRIVTVDPLSKAAEEAALSGIQPRQVQSERDGRFQIEEVFLGAVASSGFDQVVIPYFDKGTPVEFEIARAIGTVAQEKRLTVGILTTDAKVFGGMNMQTFQPDPEWRLVSELKKQYHVREISPDQPILVKGAPKPAKAAEADKKDDKAPEASEEEPVDVLIAVLPSSLTQPQMKHLVDYVQAGGPTLIFDDPAPAFVGLANTPNAPTKPSQGGGMFGMGGQPGAPKADGGKATSLMDAIGVDWDTRSVLFDEYNPHPRLEDRFPKQVIFVTSGDTEKTSGINPSVPITSGLQEILAFYSGEISKAPGRKIEFTKLLQTRSETSGSIDWDEATQTAGFGGQRVPNPEAKRVSDKQAHTIGAQLKGTGGNTPDGKINAIFIADTDLVHDVMFNIFDSQVEDLVIDNTLFVMNCVDTLAGSDGYVQLRNRRPAQRTLKTIEDEKAKFDAARQKREQEATKEAEKSMTDAKDRIEKVLDVIRNDKTMDEGEMKLILENAAAAENRKLELEQKKIDQKKANAVRQARIESQTLVKAKENSTWFWAFFWSLVPAITLGVVVLVIRGLNEDSGAASDRLVSR
;
A
#
# COMPACT_ATOMS: atom_id res chain seq x y z
N MET A 1 39.77 28.66 17.41
CA MET A 1 38.77 28.26 18.41
C MET A 1 39.46 27.34 19.44
N ARG A 2 39.31 27.66 20.73
CA ARG A 2 39.89 26.86 21.81
C ARG A 2 38.86 25.83 22.28
N LEU A 3 38.99 24.60 21.82
CA LEU A 3 38.05 23.51 22.06
C LEU A 3 37.81 23.23 23.57
N HIS A 4 38.91 23.39 24.40
CA HIS A 4 38.79 23.17 25.85
C HIS A 4 37.88 24.21 26.53
N VAL A 5 37.79 25.46 26.01
CA VAL A 5 36.87 26.47 26.53
C VAL A 5 35.43 26.14 26.20
N ILE A 6 35.19 25.77 24.93
CA ILE A 6 33.86 25.32 24.49
C ILE A 6 33.38 24.16 25.33
N LEU A 7 34.23 23.13 25.52
CA LEU A 7 33.87 21.94 26.33
C LEU A 7 33.64 22.28 27.80
N ALA A 8 34.43 23.22 28.39
CA ALA A 8 34.22 23.66 29.78
C ALA A 8 32.86 24.38 29.95
N VAL A 9 32.50 25.27 29.00
CA VAL A 9 31.20 25.96 29.01
C VAL A 9 30.05 24.98 28.78
N LEU A 10 30.20 24.05 27.81
CA LEU A 10 29.25 22.99 27.57
C LEU A 10 29.02 22.14 28.83
N LYS A 11 30.09 21.60 29.44
CA LYS A 11 30.00 20.76 30.63
C LYS A 11 29.30 21.47 31.79
N ARG A 12 29.64 22.74 32.03
CA ARG A 12 29.02 23.56 33.08
C ARG A 12 27.50 23.73 32.85
N ASN A 13 27.12 24.10 31.63
CA ASN A 13 25.72 24.34 31.32
C ASN A 13 24.91 23.03 31.28
N VAL A 14 25.44 21.94 30.74
CA VAL A 14 24.78 20.60 30.80
C VAL A 14 24.59 20.18 32.25
N ALA A 15 25.62 20.33 33.08
CA ALA A 15 25.52 20.05 34.51
C ALA A 15 24.41 20.87 35.18
N SER A 16 24.24 22.13 34.81
CA SER A 16 23.18 23.00 35.36
C SER A 16 21.77 22.45 35.07
N TYR A 17 21.51 21.91 33.90
CA TYR A 17 20.21 21.27 33.61
C TYR A 17 19.95 20.01 34.42
N PHE A 18 20.99 19.21 34.69
CA PHE A 18 20.87 17.94 35.40
C PHE A 18 21.13 18.04 36.90
N THR A 19 21.57 19.17 37.42
CA THR A 19 21.65 19.42 38.86
C THR A 19 20.30 19.76 39.48
N GLY A 20 19.35 20.26 38.69
CA GLY A 20 17.95 20.50 39.08
C GLY A 20 17.01 19.37 38.66
N VAL A 21 15.77 19.42 39.11
CA VAL A 21 14.69 18.49 38.68
C VAL A 21 14.20 18.80 37.26
N LEU A 22 14.41 20.03 36.78
CA LEU A 22 13.85 20.55 35.54
C LEU A 22 14.31 19.75 34.29
N GLY A 23 15.58 19.38 34.21
CA GLY A 23 16.08 18.61 33.07
C GLY A 23 15.41 17.26 32.92
N TYR A 24 15.23 16.53 34.02
CA TYR A 24 14.55 15.24 34.03
C TYR A 24 13.05 15.40 33.74
N LEU A 25 12.41 16.44 34.25
CA LEU A 25 11.02 16.75 33.97
C LEU A 25 10.81 17.00 32.46
N PHE A 26 11.71 17.77 31.82
CA PHE A 26 11.62 18.06 30.39
C PHE A 26 11.81 16.79 29.54
N ILE A 27 12.78 15.94 29.89
CA ILE A 27 13.00 14.67 29.22
C ILE A 27 11.76 13.77 29.37
N THR A 28 11.25 13.63 30.58
CA THR A 28 10.05 12.78 30.82
C THR A 28 8.83 13.32 30.10
N ALA A 29 8.59 14.63 30.14
CA ALA A 29 7.49 15.27 29.42
C ALA A 29 7.64 15.12 27.89
N PHE A 30 8.85 15.27 27.37
CA PHE A 30 9.14 15.07 25.96
C PHE A 30 8.81 13.64 25.52
N VAL A 31 9.30 12.64 26.25
CA VAL A 31 9.05 11.22 25.95
C VAL A 31 7.56 10.90 26.07
N ALA A 32 6.89 11.38 27.13
CA ALA A 32 5.46 11.14 27.31
C ALA A 32 4.61 11.69 26.17
N LEU A 33 4.91 12.93 25.75
CA LEU A 33 4.21 13.55 24.63
C LEU A 33 4.52 12.85 23.30
N ALA A 34 5.79 12.50 23.08
CA ALA A 34 6.19 11.76 21.87
C ALA A 34 5.48 10.42 21.76
N VAL A 35 5.40 9.65 22.84
CA VAL A 35 4.68 8.36 22.87
C VAL A 35 3.19 8.54 22.66
N ALA A 36 2.58 9.52 23.32
CA ALA A 36 1.15 9.82 23.19
C ALA A 36 0.78 10.22 21.74
N LEU A 37 1.66 10.96 21.05
CA LEU A 37 1.47 11.35 19.65
C LEU A 37 1.78 10.24 18.66
N ALA A 38 2.70 9.33 19.00
CA ALA A 38 3.06 8.19 18.14
C ALA A 38 1.96 7.13 18.12
N PHE A 39 1.40 6.78 19.28
CA PHE A 39 0.40 5.73 19.45
C PHE A 39 -0.99 6.33 19.70
N ASP A 40 -1.45 7.22 18.83
CA ASP A 40 -2.82 7.70 18.87
C ASP A 40 -3.82 6.63 18.40
N GLY A 41 -5.13 6.89 18.54
CA GLY A 41 -6.16 5.92 18.11
C GLY A 41 -6.11 5.60 16.61
N ARG A 42 -5.56 6.50 15.80
CA ARG A 42 -5.43 6.30 14.34
C ARG A 42 -4.26 5.39 13.99
N PHE A 43 -3.23 5.29 14.83
CA PHE A 43 -2.11 4.37 14.64
C PHE A 43 -2.60 2.91 14.49
N PHE A 44 -3.45 2.46 15.42
CA PHE A 44 -4.02 1.11 15.37
C PHE A 44 -5.05 0.93 14.25
N THR A 45 -5.84 1.98 13.96
CA THR A 45 -6.85 1.93 12.89
C THR A 45 -6.21 1.87 11.50
N ASN A 46 -5.10 2.58 11.30
CA ASN A 46 -4.37 2.57 10.03
C ASN A 46 -3.54 1.30 9.85
N ASN A 47 -3.31 0.53 10.91
CA ASN A 47 -2.54 -0.70 10.90
C ASN A 47 -1.17 -0.54 10.21
N ASP A 48 -0.46 0.58 10.51
CA ASP A 48 0.81 0.90 9.87
C ASP A 48 1.94 1.01 10.91
N CYS A 49 2.98 0.17 10.74
CA CYS A 49 4.14 0.10 11.61
C CYS A 49 5.18 1.17 11.25
N SER A 50 4.82 2.45 11.39
CA SER A 50 5.65 3.60 11.05
C SER A 50 5.67 4.66 12.16
N LEU A 51 6.58 5.65 12.05
CA LEU A 51 6.61 6.85 12.88
C LEU A 51 5.81 8.02 12.27
N ASP A 52 5.01 7.77 11.24
CA ASP A 52 4.35 8.85 10.50
C ASP A 52 3.44 9.68 11.38
N ARG A 53 2.71 9.04 12.31
CA ARG A 53 1.86 9.74 13.28
C ARG A 53 2.63 10.70 14.16
N LEU A 54 3.79 10.29 14.66
CA LEU A 54 4.67 11.18 15.41
C LEU A 54 5.19 12.32 14.52
N SER A 55 5.59 12.00 13.28
CA SER A 55 6.13 12.97 12.33
C SER A 55 5.13 14.06 11.95
N GLU A 56 3.87 13.67 11.72
CA GLU A 56 2.76 14.60 11.45
C GLU A 56 2.56 15.61 12.59
N ASN A 57 2.76 15.19 13.83
CA ASN A 57 2.50 15.98 15.02
C ASN A 57 3.76 16.52 15.71
N TYR A 58 4.97 16.20 15.19
CA TYR A 58 6.22 16.53 15.84
C TYR A 58 6.46 18.04 15.99
N HIS A 59 5.93 18.82 15.09
CA HIS A 59 6.01 20.27 15.13
C HIS A 59 5.33 20.87 16.38
N TRP A 60 4.23 20.27 16.87
CA TRP A 60 3.60 20.66 18.14
C TRP A 60 4.52 20.41 19.34
N LEU A 61 5.25 19.26 19.28
CA LEU A 61 6.19 18.91 20.34
C LEU A 61 7.34 19.93 20.40
N LEU A 62 7.88 20.36 19.26
CA LEU A 62 8.91 21.39 19.18
C LEU A 62 8.40 22.73 19.73
N LEU A 63 7.15 23.10 19.47
CA LEU A 63 6.55 24.37 19.90
C LEU A 63 6.57 24.55 21.42
N PHE A 64 6.42 23.46 22.20
CA PHE A 64 6.41 23.52 23.66
C PHE A 64 7.77 23.23 24.26
N ILE A 65 8.48 22.24 23.75
CA ILE A 65 9.73 21.77 24.36
C ILE A 65 10.91 22.70 24.10
N VAL A 66 11.00 23.26 22.89
CA VAL A 66 12.09 24.17 22.55
C VAL A 66 12.09 25.42 23.44
N PRO A 67 10.97 26.15 23.62
CA PRO A 67 10.90 27.26 24.55
C PRO A 67 11.25 26.87 26.00
N ALA A 68 10.77 25.69 26.43
CA ALA A 68 11.03 25.21 27.81
C ALA A 68 12.52 24.94 28.07
N ILE A 69 13.22 24.34 27.12
CA ILE A 69 14.67 24.06 27.24
C ILE A 69 15.48 25.36 27.14
N THR A 70 15.10 26.30 26.24
CA THR A 70 15.90 27.47 25.91
C THR A 70 15.66 28.70 26.78
N MET A 71 14.52 28.77 27.49
CA MET A 71 14.12 29.95 28.26
C MET A 71 15.18 30.40 29.27
N ALA A 72 15.88 29.47 29.90
CA ALA A 72 16.88 29.75 30.92
C ALA A 72 18.31 29.99 30.35
N ALA A 73 18.56 29.73 29.07
CA ALA A 73 19.88 29.70 28.49
C ALA A 73 20.66 31.03 28.65
N TRP A 74 19.99 32.16 28.50
CA TRP A 74 20.54 33.51 28.72
C TRP A 74 19.78 34.33 29.76
N ALA A 75 18.46 34.22 29.82
CA ALA A 75 17.62 35.04 30.65
C ALA A 75 17.91 34.82 32.15
N GLU A 76 18.18 33.59 32.56
CA GLU A 76 18.54 33.29 33.96
C GLU A 76 19.88 33.88 34.37
N GLU A 77 20.92 33.79 33.54
CA GLU A 77 22.24 34.39 33.82
C GLU A 77 22.15 35.90 33.87
N ARG A 78 21.36 36.53 32.99
CA ARG A 78 21.11 37.99 33.05
C ARG A 78 20.33 38.38 34.28
N ARG A 79 19.36 37.58 34.71
CA ARG A 79 18.64 37.85 35.94
C ARG A 79 19.55 37.82 37.17
N GLN A 80 20.50 36.92 37.16
CA GLN A 80 21.47 36.74 38.26
C GLN A 80 22.72 37.64 38.14
N GLY A 81 22.88 38.37 37.02
CA GLY A 81 24.09 39.19 36.75
C GLY A 81 25.34 38.38 36.48
N THR A 82 25.24 37.06 36.34
CA THR A 82 26.39 36.15 36.08
C THR A 82 26.88 36.18 34.65
N ASP A 83 26.11 36.76 33.74
CA ASP A 83 26.51 36.96 32.36
C ASP A 83 27.67 37.93 32.23
N GLU A 84 27.77 38.96 33.09
CA GLU A 84 28.90 39.90 33.12
C GLU A 84 30.19 39.17 33.52
N LEU A 85 30.15 38.31 34.55
CA LEU A 85 31.33 37.51 34.97
C LEU A 85 31.78 36.55 33.83
N LEU A 86 30.83 35.96 33.10
CA LEU A 86 31.13 35.03 32.03
C LEU A 86 31.91 35.71 30.88
N PHE A 87 31.61 36.99 30.62
CA PHE A 87 32.28 37.75 29.56
C PHE A 87 33.57 38.43 29.99
N THR A 88 33.91 38.45 31.30
CA THR A 88 35.24 38.88 31.77
C THR A 88 36.29 37.77 31.66
N LEU A 89 35.85 36.52 31.42
CA LEU A 89 36.77 35.40 31.18
C LEU A 89 37.59 35.63 29.91
N PRO A 90 38.83 35.11 29.81
CA PRO A 90 39.66 35.20 28.59
C PRO A 90 39.19 34.21 27.50
N ALA A 91 37.92 34.27 27.16
CA ALA A 91 37.22 33.46 26.15
C ALA A 91 36.65 34.40 25.06
N ARG A 92 36.57 33.96 23.83
CA ARG A 92 35.86 34.66 22.77
C ARG A 92 34.37 34.47 22.93
N ASP A 93 33.57 35.51 22.67
CA ASP A 93 32.12 35.48 22.76
C ASP A 93 31.50 34.29 21.97
N PHE A 94 32.09 34.00 20.78
CA PHE A 94 31.65 32.87 19.95
C PHE A 94 31.95 31.51 20.59
N GLU A 95 33.03 31.35 21.38
CA GLU A 95 33.34 30.09 22.08
C GLU A 95 32.34 29.83 23.20
N ILE A 96 31.91 30.90 23.88
CA ILE A 96 30.85 30.83 24.91
C ILE A 96 29.49 30.47 24.27
N LEU A 97 29.15 31.16 23.18
CA LEU A 97 27.90 30.93 22.46
C LEU A 97 27.77 29.47 22.00
N ILE A 98 28.81 28.96 21.32
CA ILE A 98 28.81 27.56 20.82
C ILE A 98 28.78 26.55 22.00
N GLY A 99 29.47 26.83 23.10
CA GLY A 99 29.43 25.99 24.30
C GLY A 99 28.02 25.93 24.91
N LYS A 100 27.30 27.06 24.99
CA LYS A 100 25.93 27.14 25.48
C LYS A 100 24.94 26.45 24.51
N TYR A 101 25.05 26.72 23.22
CA TYR A 101 24.25 26.09 22.21
C TYR A 101 24.46 24.58 22.21
N GLY A 102 25.71 24.11 22.30
CA GLY A 102 26.03 22.71 22.45
C GLY A 102 25.40 22.06 23.69
N ALA A 103 25.33 22.79 24.80
CA ALA A 103 24.68 22.28 26.01
C ALA A 103 23.17 22.08 25.83
N VAL A 104 22.47 23.07 25.27
CA VAL A 104 21.03 22.98 24.98
C VAL A 104 20.75 21.87 23.99
N LEU A 105 21.56 21.75 22.93
CA LEU A 105 21.48 20.68 21.93
C LEU A 105 21.74 19.29 22.56
N THR A 106 22.67 19.20 23.53
CA THR A 106 22.93 17.95 24.23
C THR A 106 21.72 17.50 25.05
N VAL A 107 21.08 18.42 25.77
CA VAL A 107 19.85 18.10 26.55
C VAL A 107 18.75 17.60 25.62
N TYR A 108 18.54 18.24 24.48
CA TYR A 108 17.58 17.81 23.48
C TYR A 108 17.96 16.45 22.86
N THR A 109 19.23 16.25 22.53
CA THR A 109 19.73 14.96 22.00
C THR A 109 19.50 13.82 22.99
N VAL A 110 19.72 14.06 24.28
CA VAL A 110 19.42 13.10 25.35
C VAL A 110 17.92 12.84 25.41
N ALA A 111 17.08 13.88 25.35
CA ALA A 111 15.63 13.70 25.34
C ALA A 111 15.17 12.86 24.11
N LEU A 112 15.72 13.14 22.93
CA LEU A 112 15.45 12.39 21.71
C LEU A 112 15.93 10.93 21.81
N PHE A 113 17.09 10.68 22.44
CA PHE A 113 17.58 9.32 22.69
C PHE A 113 16.63 8.51 23.57
N PHE A 114 16.03 9.15 24.58
CA PHE A 114 15.04 8.49 25.45
C PHE A 114 13.70 8.18 24.75
N THR A 115 13.48 8.63 23.52
CA THR A 115 12.34 8.15 22.67
C THR A 115 12.69 6.88 21.91
N PHE A 116 13.94 6.39 21.92
CA PHE A 116 14.34 5.15 21.21
C PHE A 116 13.54 3.90 21.63
N PRO A 117 13.02 3.74 22.86
CA PRO A 117 12.07 2.68 23.19
C PRO A 117 10.84 2.62 22.29
N LEU A 118 10.43 3.74 21.63
CA LEU A 118 9.38 3.72 20.60
C LEU A 118 9.76 2.83 19.42
N VAL A 119 11.03 2.89 18.98
CA VAL A 119 11.54 2.05 17.89
C VAL A 119 11.52 0.59 18.29
N ILE A 120 11.86 0.28 19.55
CA ILE A 120 11.79 -1.08 20.10
C ILE A 120 10.33 -1.56 20.12
N ALA A 121 9.39 -0.71 20.52
CA ALA A 121 7.96 -1.03 20.51
C ALA A 121 7.44 -1.29 19.09
N LEU A 122 7.83 -0.47 18.11
CA LEU A 122 7.49 -0.71 16.71
C LEU A 122 8.06 -2.04 16.20
N THR A 123 9.32 -2.36 16.51
CA THR A 123 9.95 -3.64 16.14
C THR A 123 9.24 -4.84 16.78
N TRP A 124 8.68 -4.67 17.98
CA TRP A 124 7.87 -5.71 18.62
C TRP A 124 6.49 -5.86 18.00
N LEU A 125 5.91 -4.76 17.53
CA LEU A 125 4.59 -4.75 16.90
C LEU A 125 4.63 -5.26 15.46
N GLY A 126 5.74 -5.03 14.73
CA GLY A 126 5.87 -5.40 13.32
C GLY A 126 7.29 -5.22 12.81
N GLU A 127 7.45 -5.07 11.49
CA GLU A 127 8.74 -4.82 10.83
C GLU A 127 8.82 -3.39 10.30
N PRO A 128 9.23 -2.39 11.08
CA PRO A 128 9.37 -1.02 10.59
C PRO A 128 10.49 -0.90 9.56
N ASP A 129 10.44 0.16 8.73
CA ASP A 129 11.55 0.53 7.87
C ASP A 129 12.64 1.25 8.68
N TYR A 130 13.71 0.54 9.02
CA TYR A 130 14.80 1.12 9.81
C TYR A 130 15.50 2.29 9.09
N GLY A 131 15.51 2.28 7.76
CA GLY A 131 16.02 3.39 6.97
C GLY A 131 15.16 4.64 7.13
N ALA A 132 13.84 4.48 7.02
CA ALA A 132 12.87 5.55 7.27
C ALA A 132 12.92 6.03 8.73
N VAL A 133 13.05 5.13 9.70
CA VAL A 133 13.24 5.49 11.11
C VAL A 133 14.49 6.34 11.29
N LEU A 134 15.63 5.95 10.72
CA LEU A 134 16.90 6.68 10.84
C LEU A 134 16.81 8.09 10.22
N THR A 135 16.22 8.20 9.03
CA THR A 135 16.03 9.51 8.38
C THR A 135 15.08 10.39 9.18
N THR A 136 13.99 9.82 9.71
CA THR A 136 13.03 10.53 10.57
C THR A 136 13.70 11.10 11.81
N TYR A 137 14.48 10.30 12.54
CA TYR A 137 15.24 10.77 13.71
C TYR A 137 16.28 11.83 13.34
N THR A 138 16.90 11.72 12.15
CA THR A 138 17.79 12.75 11.62
C THR A 138 17.04 14.07 11.39
N GLY A 139 15.83 14.00 10.83
CA GLY A 139 14.96 15.15 10.66
C GLY A 139 14.53 15.78 11.99
N TYR A 140 14.17 14.95 12.98
CA TYR A 140 13.86 15.43 14.33
C TYR A 140 15.05 16.15 14.96
N TRP A 141 16.25 15.58 14.85
CA TRP A 141 17.45 16.19 15.41
C TRP A 141 17.81 17.52 14.74
N LEU A 142 17.76 17.58 13.41
CA LEU A 142 18.06 18.80 12.65
C LEU A 142 17.03 19.90 12.90
N SER A 143 15.74 19.58 12.89
CA SER A 143 14.68 20.55 13.15
C SER A 143 14.75 21.07 14.58
N GLY A 144 14.99 20.19 15.55
CA GLY A 144 15.22 20.58 16.94
C GLY A 144 16.44 21.48 17.10
N ALA A 145 17.55 21.13 16.47
CA ALA A 145 18.77 21.96 16.48
C ALA A 145 18.51 23.36 15.93
N ALA A 146 17.79 23.49 14.82
CA ALA A 146 17.39 24.76 14.24
C ALA A 146 16.52 25.60 15.20
N MET A 147 15.47 24.98 15.73
CA MET A 147 14.52 25.65 16.63
C MET A 147 15.15 26.01 17.97
N LEU A 148 16.09 25.22 18.49
CA LEU A 148 16.85 25.55 19.70
C LEU A 148 17.71 26.81 19.51
N ALA A 149 18.28 27.02 18.32
CA ALA A 149 19.01 28.29 18.02
C ALA A 149 18.05 29.51 18.03
N VAL A 150 16.81 29.32 17.50
CA VAL A 150 15.73 30.33 17.55
C VAL A 150 15.35 30.65 18.99
N GLY A 151 15.07 29.62 19.82
CA GLY A 151 14.68 29.80 21.22
C GLY A 151 15.79 30.41 22.07
N MET A 152 17.05 30.07 21.80
CA MET A 152 18.19 30.64 22.47
C MET A 152 18.40 32.13 22.11
N PHE A 153 18.12 32.51 20.86
CA PHE A 153 18.08 33.92 20.48
C PHE A 153 16.97 34.69 21.24
N ALA A 154 15.75 34.09 21.31
CA ALA A 154 14.65 34.69 22.08
C ALA A 154 15.04 34.91 23.56
N SER A 155 15.71 33.93 24.19
CA SER A 155 16.22 34.04 25.55
C SER A 155 17.26 35.17 25.72
N SER A 156 18.00 35.49 24.66
CA SER A 156 19.00 36.58 24.71
C SER A 156 18.38 37.98 24.68
N LEU A 157 17.10 38.12 24.37
CA LEU A 157 16.40 39.43 24.26
C LEU A 157 15.88 39.97 25.61
N THR A 158 15.72 39.08 26.61
CA THR A 158 15.10 39.43 27.89
C THR A 158 15.90 38.89 29.08
N SER A 159 15.63 39.44 30.27
CA SER A 159 16.13 38.92 31.54
C SER A 159 15.08 38.11 32.32
N SER A 160 13.87 38.02 31.84
CA SER A 160 12.78 37.20 32.46
C SER A 160 12.66 35.89 31.73
N THR A 161 12.78 34.79 32.46
CA THR A 161 12.64 33.43 31.92
C THR A 161 11.24 33.17 31.37
N THR A 162 10.19 33.75 31.99
CA THR A 162 8.80 33.64 31.51
C THR A 162 8.62 34.35 30.16
N VAL A 163 9.15 35.59 30.06
CA VAL A 163 9.08 36.36 28.80
C VAL A 163 9.91 35.66 27.73
N ALA A 164 11.09 35.11 28.09
CA ALA A 164 11.91 34.31 27.19
C ALA A 164 11.15 33.09 26.61
N PHE A 165 10.39 32.39 27.47
CA PHE A 165 9.56 31.27 27.05
C PHE A 165 8.50 31.71 26.03
N VAL A 166 7.75 32.77 26.29
CA VAL A 166 6.71 33.28 25.39
C VAL A 166 7.31 33.77 24.07
N LEU A 167 8.42 34.52 24.11
CA LEU A 167 9.09 34.96 22.90
C LEU A 167 9.62 33.80 22.06
N ALA A 168 10.22 32.79 22.70
CA ALA A 168 10.66 31.57 22.03
C ALA A 168 9.51 30.81 21.39
N ALA A 169 8.37 30.69 22.09
CA ALA A 169 7.17 30.04 21.55
C ALA A 169 6.61 30.81 20.35
N ILE A 170 6.53 32.14 20.41
CA ILE A 170 6.08 32.96 19.26
C ILE A 170 7.03 32.82 18.07
N MET A 171 8.33 32.87 18.30
CA MET A 171 9.31 32.78 17.21
C MET A 171 9.35 31.36 16.61
N THR A 172 9.23 30.33 17.43
CA THR A 172 9.17 28.94 16.96
C THR A 172 7.87 28.69 16.19
N SER A 173 6.71 29.24 16.68
CA SER A 173 5.45 29.11 16.00
C SER A 173 5.43 29.71 14.59
N PHE A 174 6.20 30.79 14.38
CA PHE A 174 6.36 31.36 13.05
C PHE A 174 6.91 30.34 12.05
N PHE A 175 7.98 29.62 12.40
CA PHE A 175 8.56 28.58 11.51
C PHE A 175 7.70 27.32 11.41
N VAL A 176 6.88 27.02 12.43
CA VAL A 176 5.97 25.89 12.44
C VAL A 176 4.76 26.14 11.54
N PHE A 177 4.17 27.34 11.61
CA PHE A 177 2.91 27.67 10.95
C PHE A 177 3.05 28.53 9.70
N ILE A 178 4.28 28.85 9.25
CA ILE A 178 4.53 29.74 8.11
C ILE A 178 3.84 29.25 6.84
N ASP A 179 3.76 27.93 6.62
CA ASP A 179 3.10 27.31 5.46
C ASP A 179 1.56 27.44 5.53
N GLN A 180 1.00 27.76 6.70
CA GLN A 180 -0.44 27.93 6.89
C GLN A 180 -0.89 29.39 6.73
N VAL A 181 0.06 30.32 6.63
CA VAL A 181 -0.24 31.75 6.41
C VAL A 181 -0.50 32.00 4.93
N VAL A 182 -1.79 31.97 4.54
CA VAL A 182 -2.24 32.09 3.14
C VAL A 182 -1.63 33.30 2.42
N ALA A 183 -1.63 34.49 3.05
CA ALA A 183 -1.10 35.71 2.44
C ALA A 183 0.41 35.64 2.13
N LEU A 184 1.18 34.98 2.98
CA LEU A 184 2.62 34.81 2.76
C LEU A 184 2.88 33.76 1.68
N ARG A 185 2.10 32.67 1.71
CA ARG A 185 2.18 31.61 0.70
C ARG A 185 1.88 32.14 -0.70
N SER A 186 0.82 32.94 -0.87
CA SER A 186 0.50 33.54 -2.16
C SER A 186 1.59 34.52 -2.67
N LEU A 187 2.23 35.28 -1.78
CA LEU A 187 3.36 36.13 -2.14
C LEU A 187 4.59 35.33 -2.60
N LEU A 188 4.88 34.23 -1.92
CA LEU A 188 6.01 33.36 -2.26
C LEU A 188 5.75 32.59 -3.57
N GLU A 189 4.55 32.11 -3.78
CA GLU A 189 4.12 31.49 -5.04
C GLU A 189 4.20 32.46 -6.20
N ALA A 190 3.79 33.72 -6.00
CA ALA A 190 3.96 34.80 -6.99
C ALA A 190 5.43 35.11 -7.28
N ALA A 191 6.32 34.93 -6.31
CA ALA A 191 7.77 35.03 -6.47
C ALA A 191 8.43 33.77 -7.06
N GLY A 192 7.64 32.73 -7.40
CA GLY A 192 8.14 31.46 -7.94
C GLY A 192 8.71 30.51 -6.89
N ILE A 193 8.55 30.80 -5.59
CA ILE A 193 9.03 29.96 -4.48
C ILE A 193 7.87 29.05 -4.06
N ARG A 194 7.89 27.79 -4.52
CA ARG A 194 6.85 26.79 -4.26
C ARG A 194 7.24 25.77 -3.17
N GLU A 195 8.46 25.83 -2.68
CA GLU A 195 8.94 24.94 -1.64
C GLU A 195 8.31 25.30 -0.28
N PRO A 196 8.03 24.30 0.58
CA PRO A 196 7.57 24.57 1.92
C PRO A 196 8.68 25.31 2.69
N LEU A 197 8.33 26.41 3.34
CA LEU A 197 9.23 27.14 4.22
C LEU A 197 9.09 26.70 5.68
N GLY A 198 8.04 25.93 5.99
CA GLY A 198 7.76 25.43 7.33
C GLY A 198 8.53 24.19 7.69
N VAL A 199 8.69 24.01 8.98
CA VAL A 199 9.34 22.83 9.56
C VAL A 199 8.62 21.55 9.17
N SER A 200 7.28 21.54 9.12
CA SER A 200 6.46 20.37 8.84
C SER A 200 6.69 19.81 7.44
N GLY A 201 6.83 20.68 6.44
CA GLY A 201 7.06 20.26 5.05
C GLY A 201 8.39 19.53 4.84
N TYR A 202 9.45 19.98 5.49
CA TYR A 202 10.74 19.29 5.45
C TYR A 202 10.76 18.03 6.31
N LEU A 203 10.15 18.04 7.49
CA LEU A 203 10.05 16.84 8.35
C LEU A 203 9.36 15.69 7.62
N HIS A 204 8.31 15.99 6.87
CA HIS A 204 7.63 14.98 6.08
C HIS A 204 8.56 14.32 5.02
N GLN A 205 9.50 15.08 4.42
CA GLN A 205 10.48 14.48 3.51
C GLN A 205 11.42 13.50 4.23
N PHE A 206 11.84 13.83 5.46
CA PHE A 206 12.65 12.91 6.26
C PHE A 206 11.87 11.65 6.70
N SER A 207 10.57 11.77 6.96
CA SER A 207 9.74 10.60 7.37
C SER A 207 9.54 9.60 6.23
N THR A 208 9.66 10.01 4.97
CA THR A 208 9.57 9.10 3.80
C THR A 208 10.82 8.24 3.58
N GLY A 209 11.86 8.36 4.42
CA GLY A 209 13.06 7.54 4.31
C GLY A 209 14.20 8.14 3.48
N VAL A 210 14.11 9.43 3.16
CA VAL A 210 15.15 10.18 2.42
C VAL A 210 15.76 11.28 3.25
N ILE A 211 17.05 11.55 3.03
CA ILE A 211 17.73 12.74 3.56
C ILE A 211 17.87 13.75 2.41
N PRO A 212 16.97 14.73 2.30
CA PRO A 212 17.06 15.75 1.28
C PRO A 212 18.16 16.75 1.64
N LEU A 213 19.08 17.04 0.71
CA LEU A 213 20.14 18.03 0.92
C LEU A 213 19.55 19.42 1.22
N GLY A 214 18.45 19.77 0.55
CA GLY A 214 17.70 20.99 0.80
C GLY A 214 17.23 21.13 2.24
N GLY A 215 16.69 20.05 2.83
CA GLY A 215 16.23 20.01 4.22
C GLY A 215 17.38 20.18 5.23
N VAL A 216 18.51 19.51 4.97
CA VAL A 216 19.71 19.64 5.83
C VAL A 216 20.23 21.07 5.82
N LEU A 217 20.32 21.68 4.63
CA LEU A 217 20.77 23.05 4.48
C LEU A 217 19.78 24.07 5.04
N TYR A 218 18.48 23.81 4.90
CA TYR A 218 17.43 24.64 5.48
C TYR A 218 17.58 24.72 7.01
N PHE A 219 17.59 23.59 7.70
CA PHE A 219 17.72 23.56 9.16
C PHE A 219 19.07 24.09 9.63
N GLY A 220 20.16 23.69 8.93
CA GLY A 220 21.51 24.21 9.23
C GLY A 220 21.63 25.72 9.08
N SER A 221 20.98 26.28 8.08
CA SER A 221 21.01 27.71 7.79
C SER A 221 20.19 28.53 8.79
N ILE A 222 19.03 28.05 9.23
CA ILE A 222 18.25 28.66 10.32
C ILE A 222 19.09 28.68 11.60
N ALA A 223 19.72 27.56 11.95
CA ALA A 223 20.58 27.48 13.12
C ALA A 223 21.74 28.50 13.00
N ALA A 224 22.42 28.57 11.87
CA ALA A 224 23.52 29.52 11.62
C ALA A 224 23.07 30.98 11.71
N LEU A 225 21.92 31.33 11.11
CA LEU A 225 21.35 32.68 11.16
C LEU A 225 21.06 33.11 12.59
N PHE A 226 20.34 32.27 13.36
CA PHE A 226 19.93 32.63 14.72
C PHE A 226 21.09 32.58 15.70
N LEU A 227 22.08 31.72 15.52
CA LEU A 227 23.36 31.81 16.25
C LEU A 227 24.15 33.07 15.91
N TYR A 228 24.16 33.50 14.64
CA TYR A 228 24.74 34.77 14.25
C TYR A 228 24.03 35.96 14.90
N LEU A 229 22.67 35.97 14.88
CA LEU A 229 21.88 37.01 15.55
C LEU A 229 22.14 37.02 17.06
N ASN A 230 22.27 35.87 17.68
CA ASN A 230 22.65 35.75 19.09
C ASN A 230 24.04 36.33 19.37
N ALA A 231 25.02 36.01 18.50
CA ALA A 231 26.36 36.60 18.60
C ALA A 231 26.34 38.13 18.46
N VAL A 232 25.49 38.68 17.56
CA VAL A 232 25.31 40.15 17.41
C VAL A 232 24.73 40.75 18.68
N MET A 233 23.74 40.10 19.34
CA MET A 233 23.16 40.58 20.60
C MET A 233 24.18 40.58 21.74
N ILE A 234 25.07 39.60 21.76
CA ILE A 234 26.19 39.59 22.73
C ILE A 234 27.17 40.69 22.42
N ALA A 235 27.58 40.87 21.17
CA ALA A 235 28.55 41.89 20.72
C ALA A 235 28.04 43.33 20.91
N ARG A 236 26.71 43.55 20.97
CA ARG A 236 26.09 44.88 21.16
C ARG A 236 26.61 45.60 22.41
N ARG A 237 27.06 44.90 23.40
CA ARG A 237 27.66 45.49 24.62
C ARG A 237 28.92 46.28 24.35
N HIS A 238 29.70 45.93 23.33
CA HIS A 238 30.94 46.54 22.98
C HIS A 238 30.77 47.73 22.01
N TRP A 239 29.50 48.03 21.64
CA TRP A 239 29.28 49.14 20.69
C TRP A 239 29.41 50.49 21.39
N LYS A 240 30.56 51.10 21.25
CA LYS A 240 30.77 52.50 21.63
C LYS A 240 30.29 53.40 20.49
N GLY A 241 29.35 54.32 20.78
CA GLY A 241 28.96 55.36 19.84
C GLY A 241 30.13 56.19 19.44
N SER A 242 30.63 56.11 18.20
CA SER A 242 31.66 57.03 17.68
C SER A 242 30.95 58.18 16.97
N PRO A 243 31.15 59.42 17.38
CA PRO A 243 30.55 60.55 16.70
C PRO A 243 31.12 60.59 15.25
N GLY A 244 30.27 60.44 14.23
CA GLY A 244 30.60 60.49 12.82
C GLY A 244 30.86 59.16 12.10
N GLY A 245 30.71 57.99 12.74
CA GLY A 245 30.82 56.68 12.12
C GLY A 245 29.48 56.13 11.66
N THR A 246 29.48 55.25 10.63
CA THR A 246 28.31 54.46 10.24
C THR A 246 27.84 53.65 11.44
N SER A 247 26.53 53.63 11.70
CA SER A 247 25.97 52.89 12.85
C SER A 247 26.34 51.43 12.74
N LEU A 248 27.08 50.87 13.73
CA LEU A 248 27.44 49.45 13.79
C LEU A 248 26.20 48.56 13.71
N GLY A 249 25.08 49.04 14.28
CA GLY A 249 23.78 48.36 14.18
C GLY A 249 23.30 48.15 12.77
N LEU A 250 23.43 49.17 11.90
CA LEU A 250 23.04 49.05 10.51
C LEU A 250 23.92 48.02 9.76
N GLN A 251 25.26 48.04 10.02
CA GLN A 251 26.18 47.08 9.40
C GLN A 251 25.86 45.64 9.80
N TYR A 252 25.57 45.39 11.06
CA TYR A 252 25.20 44.07 11.52
C TYR A 252 23.80 43.65 11.00
N PHE A 253 22.86 44.58 10.88
CA PHE A 253 21.56 44.34 10.28
C PHE A 253 21.71 43.99 8.81
N VAL A 254 22.50 44.70 8.02
CA VAL A 254 22.75 44.38 6.61
C VAL A 254 23.43 43.04 6.46
N ARG A 255 24.38 42.69 7.34
CA ARG A 255 25.00 41.33 7.33
C ARG A 255 24.01 40.23 7.67
N ALA A 256 23.13 40.43 8.65
CA ALA A 256 22.09 39.50 9.00
C ALA A 256 21.08 39.28 7.85
N LEU A 257 20.68 40.40 7.21
CA LEU A 257 19.80 40.38 6.04
C LEU A 257 20.46 39.66 4.87
N SER A 258 21.73 39.96 4.60
CA SER A 258 22.49 39.26 3.55
C SER A 258 22.64 37.78 3.81
N LEU A 259 22.88 37.39 5.07
CA LEU A 259 22.92 35.98 5.47
C LEU A 259 21.55 35.30 5.25
N ALA A 260 20.46 35.96 5.62
CA ALA A 260 19.12 35.47 5.39
C ALA A 260 18.81 35.26 3.89
N VAL A 261 19.21 36.21 3.04
CA VAL A 261 19.07 36.09 1.59
C VAL A 261 19.90 34.92 1.05
N VAL A 262 21.14 34.75 1.51
CA VAL A 262 22.02 33.64 1.12
C VAL A 262 21.37 32.30 1.54
N VAL A 263 20.81 32.24 2.74
CA VAL A 263 20.10 31.06 3.26
C VAL A 263 18.91 30.67 2.35
N VAL A 264 18.07 31.64 2.03
CA VAL A 264 16.89 31.41 1.15
C VAL A 264 17.35 31.00 -0.25
N SER A 265 18.34 31.69 -0.81
CA SER A 265 18.87 31.37 -2.14
C SER A 265 19.53 30.00 -2.19
N LEU A 266 20.27 29.60 -1.16
CA LEU A 266 20.89 28.27 -1.08
C LEU A 266 19.85 27.16 -0.95
N SER A 267 18.82 27.37 -0.13
CA SER A 267 17.70 26.44 0.01
C SER A 267 16.97 26.27 -1.32
N TYR A 268 16.73 27.36 -2.04
CA TYR A 268 16.09 27.30 -3.35
C TYR A 268 16.96 26.56 -4.38
N VAL A 269 18.25 26.87 -4.48
CA VAL A 269 19.16 26.20 -5.42
C VAL A 269 19.24 24.71 -5.14
N THR A 270 19.32 24.31 -3.88
CA THR A 270 19.40 22.88 -3.51
C THR A 270 18.08 22.12 -3.72
N SER A 271 16.94 22.79 -3.60
CA SER A 271 15.64 22.20 -3.94
C SER A 271 15.52 21.94 -5.45
N VAL A 272 16.04 22.87 -6.27
CA VAL A 272 16.10 22.72 -7.73
C VAL A 272 17.04 21.58 -8.15
N ILE A 273 18.19 21.42 -7.47
CA ILE A 273 19.14 20.33 -7.76
C ILE A 273 18.57 18.96 -7.38
N GLY A 274 17.65 18.89 -6.40
CA GLY A 274 16.94 17.66 -6.02
C GLY A 274 17.84 16.55 -5.50
N SER A 275 19.04 16.87 -4.98
CA SER A 275 19.95 15.88 -4.41
C SER A 275 19.42 15.34 -3.09
N GLN A 276 19.31 14.01 -3.01
CA GLN A 276 18.84 13.31 -1.81
C GLN A 276 19.57 11.99 -1.63
N ILE A 277 19.69 11.55 -0.39
CA ILE A 277 20.19 10.23 -0.03
C ILE A 277 19.00 9.36 0.35
N ASP A 278 18.79 8.29 -0.38
CA ASP A 278 17.71 7.35 -0.16
C ASP A 278 18.21 6.20 0.74
N LEU A 279 17.62 6.05 1.91
CA LEU A 279 17.91 5.01 2.89
C LEU A 279 16.74 4.02 3.05
N THR A 280 15.68 4.15 2.24
CA THR A 280 14.53 3.22 2.29
C THR A 280 14.96 1.80 1.96
N ARG A 281 14.29 0.81 2.56
CA ARG A 281 14.55 -0.61 2.31
C ARG A 281 14.11 -1.03 0.90
N GLY A 282 14.61 -0.53 -0.11
CA GLY A 282 14.23 -0.82 -1.51
C GLY A 282 14.64 0.31 -2.43
N GLY A 283 15.21 1.37 -1.85
CA GLY A 283 15.70 2.52 -2.60
C GLY A 283 14.60 3.21 -3.41
N LEU A 284 13.42 3.37 -2.82
CA LEU A 284 12.18 3.81 -3.49
C LEU A 284 12.27 5.19 -4.17
N TYR A 285 13.25 6.00 -3.81
CA TYR A 285 13.46 7.36 -4.29
C TYR A 285 14.75 7.52 -5.10
N SER A 286 15.40 6.41 -5.48
CA SER A 286 16.57 6.36 -6.36
C SER A 286 16.31 5.47 -7.56
N LEU A 287 16.93 5.74 -8.72
CA LEU A 287 16.78 4.88 -9.91
C LEU A 287 17.33 3.49 -9.69
N SER A 288 16.52 2.49 -10.02
CA SER A 288 16.89 1.08 -9.96
C SER A 288 17.97 0.72 -10.98
N PRO A 289 18.67 -0.40 -10.79
CA PRO A 289 19.58 -0.93 -11.79
C PRO A 289 18.88 -1.20 -13.13
N VAL A 290 17.63 -1.68 -13.08
CA VAL A 290 16.83 -2.00 -14.28
C VAL A 290 16.48 -0.74 -15.07
N SER A 291 16.05 0.33 -14.42
CA SER A 291 15.80 1.63 -15.08
C SER A 291 17.05 2.16 -15.75
N ARG A 292 18.22 1.97 -15.12
CA ARG A 292 19.51 2.35 -15.71
C ARG A 292 19.86 1.53 -16.94
N GLU A 293 19.53 0.25 -16.95
CA GLU A 293 19.71 -0.64 -18.11
C GLU A 293 18.78 -0.25 -19.25
N VAL A 294 17.51 0.05 -18.95
CA VAL A 294 16.53 0.54 -19.94
C VAL A 294 17.03 1.84 -20.61
N ILE A 295 17.55 2.78 -19.84
CA ILE A 295 18.12 4.03 -20.39
C ILE A 295 19.33 3.75 -21.27
N LYS A 296 20.25 2.87 -20.84
CA LYS A 296 21.44 2.50 -21.62
C LYS A 296 21.10 1.74 -22.89
N ALA A 297 19.98 1.02 -22.91
CA ALA A 297 19.52 0.27 -24.06
C ALA A 297 18.87 1.13 -25.17
N ILE A 298 18.65 2.43 -24.90
CA ILE A 298 18.09 3.35 -25.90
C ILE A 298 19.06 3.47 -27.09
N ASN A 299 18.56 3.16 -28.28
CA ASN A 299 19.33 3.27 -29.50
C ASN A 299 19.61 4.76 -29.82
N PRO A 300 20.88 5.20 -29.96
CA PRO A 300 21.21 6.59 -30.31
C PRO A 300 20.56 7.09 -31.62
N LYS A 301 20.20 6.17 -32.53
CA LYS A 301 19.51 6.51 -33.76
C LYS A 301 18.00 6.74 -33.59
N ARG A 302 17.45 6.35 -32.44
CA ARG A 302 16.03 6.53 -32.06
C ARG A 302 15.95 7.13 -30.67
N PRO A 303 16.29 8.41 -30.49
CA PRO A 303 16.22 9.06 -29.19
C PRO A 303 14.76 9.08 -28.72
N VAL A 304 14.60 9.00 -27.40
CA VAL A 304 13.29 9.04 -26.74
C VAL A 304 13.06 10.40 -26.14
N THR A 305 11.88 10.99 -26.35
CA THR A 305 11.42 12.20 -25.68
C THR A 305 10.35 11.81 -24.67
N LEU A 306 10.54 12.19 -23.41
CA LEU A 306 9.58 11.96 -22.32
C LEU A 306 9.01 13.32 -21.89
N THR A 307 7.75 13.57 -22.20
CA THR A 307 7.08 14.81 -21.79
C THR A 307 6.10 14.53 -20.66
N ALA A 308 6.27 15.17 -19.52
CA ALA A 308 5.37 15.06 -18.37
C ALA A 308 4.52 16.32 -18.23
N TYR A 309 3.22 16.16 -18.11
CA TYR A 309 2.24 17.23 -17.95
C TYR A 309 1.74 17.26 -16.51
N LEU A 310 2.06 18.31 -15.78
CA LEU A 310 1.84 18.42 -14.35
C LEU A 310 1.06 19.68 -14.01
N SER A 311 -0.05 19.57 -13.30
CA SER A 311 -0.80 20.73 -12.82
C SER A 311 0.07 21.64 -11.98
N GLN A 312 -0.13 22.95 -12.11
CA GLN A 312 0.57 23.95 -11.32
C GLN A 312 0.22 23.83 -9.84
N ASP A 313 -1.05 23.76 -9.54
CA ASP A 313 -1.64 23.66 -8.20
C ASP A 313 -2.29 22.29 -8.02
N ALA A 314 -1.51 21.30 -7.57
CA ALA A 314 -2.05 19.99 -7.24
C ALA A 314 -2.51 19.96 -5.77
N PRO A 315 -3.65 19.29 -5.45
CA PRO A 315 -4.07 19.03 -4.08
C PRO A 315 -2.98 18.33 -3.26
N LYS A 316 -3.03 18.47 -1.92
CA LYS A 316 -1.98 17.96 -1.01
C LYS A 316 -1.65 16.50 -1.23
N GLU A 317 -2.63 15.67 -1.54
CA GLU A 317 -2.47 14.23 -1.75
C GLU A 317 -1.72 13.92 -3.04
N GLN A 318 -2.00 14.64 -4.13
CA GLN A 318 -1.35 14.48 -5.42
C GLN A 318 0.04 15.16 -5.46
N LEU A 319 0.24 16.18 -4.63
CA LEU A 319 1.51 16.90 -4.55
C LEU A 319 2.70 16.00 -4.22
N GLN A 320 2.49 14.95 -3.41
CA GLN A 320 3.54 13.99 -3.07
C GLN A 320 3.95 13.15 -4.28
N ILE A 321 2.96 12.64 -5.03
CA ILE A 321 3.19 11.86 -6.25
C ILE A 321 3.88 12.74 -7.29
N GLN A 322 3.42 13.98 -7.44
CA GLN A 322 4.01 14.97 -8.35
C GLN A 322 5.49 15.24 -8.02
N LYS A 323 5.82 15.44 -6.75
CA LYS A 323 7.22 15.67 -6.33
C LYS A 323 8.10 14.44 -6.56
N LYS A 324 7.58 13.25 -6.25
CA LYS A 324 8.27 12.00 -6.54
C LYS A 324 8.51 11.84 -8.03
N LEU A 325 7.48 12.09 -8.86
CA LEU A 325 7.57 12.05 -10.32
C LEU A 325 8.62 13.03 -10.83
N GLN A 326 8.58 14.30 -10.40
CA GLN A 326 9.57 15.31 -10.79
C GLN A 326 11.01 14.91 -10.37
N GLY A 327 11.16 14.33 -9.19
CA GLY A 327 12.47 13.86 -8.72
C GLY A 327 13.02 12.73 -9.59
N LEU A 328 12.18 11.76 -9.94
CA LEU A 328 12.56 10.67 -10.83
C LEU A 328 12.84 11.16 -12.26
N LEU A 329 11.99 12.02 -12.82
CA LEU A 329 12.18 12.59 -14.16
C LEU A 329 13.56 13.29 -14.30
N ARG A 330 13.96 14.07 -13.30
CA ARG A 330 15.30 14.70 -13.27
C ARG A 330 16.44 13.67 -13.23
N GLN A 331 16.24 12.54 -12.53
CA GLN A 331 17.23 11.47 -12.51
C GLN A 331 17.32 10.76 -13.86
N PHE A 332 16.17 10.52 -14.51
CA PHE A 332 16.11 9.97 -15.87
C PHE A 332 16.81 10.89 -16.87
N ASP A 333 16.55 12.21 -16.83
CA ASP A 333 17.19 13.22 -17.67
C ASP A 333 18.71 13.22 -17.51
N LYS A 334 19.18 13.27 -16.26
CA LYS A 334 20.61 13.26 -15.94
C LYS A 334 21.32 12.00 -16.43
N MET A 335 20.66 10.84 -16.40
CA MET A 335 21.24 9.57 -16.87
C MET A 335 21.07 9.33 -18.35
N GLY A 336 20.03 9.90 -18.96
CA GLY A 336 19.69 9.70 -20.38
C GLY A 336 20.69 10.33 -21.36
N GLY A 337 21.40 11.36 -20.91
CA GLY A 337 22.37 12.07 -21.75
C GLY A 337 21.73 12.60 -23.04
N GLY A 338 22.33 12.29 -24.19
CA GLY A 338 21.77 12.72 -25.49
C GLY A 338 20.70 11.81 -26.10
N ASN A 339 20.43 10.66 -25.48
CA ASN A 339 19.49 9.65 -26.02
C ASN A 339 18.09 9.74 -25.41
N LEU A 340 17.93 10.42 -24.27
CA LEU A 340 16.67 10.67 -23.61
C LEU A 340 16.52 12.16 -23.30
N ASP A 341 15.49 12.82 -23.86
CA ASP A 341 15.13 14.22 -23.60
C ASP A 341 13.90 14.24 -22.68
N VAL A 342 14.03 14.81 -21.49
CA VAL A 342 12.93 14.85 -20.51
C VAL A 342 12.40 16.29 -20.40
N ARG A 343 11.12 16.47 -20.72
CA ARG A 343 10.42 17.76 -20.67
C ARG A 343 9.34 17.74 -19.59
N ILE A 344 9.34 18.72 -18.73
CA ILE A 344 8.28 18.92 -17.74
C ILE A 344 7.49 20.15 -18.11
N VAL A 345 6.23 19.94 -18.47
CA VAL A 345 5.28 20.99 -18.85
C VAL A 345 4.34 21.24 -17.68
N THR A 346 4.33 22.46 -17.19
CA THR A 346 3.35 22.87 -16.17
C THR A 346 2.04 23.23 -16.85
N VAL A 347 0.94 22.65 -16.40
CA VAL A 347 -0.37 22.79 -17.00
C VAL A 347 -1.31 23.52 -16.05
N ASP A 348 -1.88 24.63 -16.54
CA ASP A 348 -3.03 25.25 -15.89
C ASP A 348 -4.31 24.85 -16.63
N PRO A 349 -5.42 24.61 -15.95
CA PRO A 349 -6.71 24.39 -16.58
C PRO A 349 -7.03 25.52 -17.57
N LEU A 350 -7.53 25.17 -18.76
CA LEU A 350 -7.85 26.13 -19.84
C LEU A 350 -6.63 26.82 -20.51
N SER A 351 -5.42 26.34 -20.30
CA SER A 351 -4.22 26.84 -20.97
C SER A 351 -3.96 26.09 -22.30
N LYS A 352 -3.10 26.66 -23.16
CA LYS A 352 -2.61 25.94 -24.36
C LYS A 352 -1.89 24.63 -23.99
N ALA A 353 -1.24 24.59 -22.85
CA ALA A 353 -0.60 23.38 -22.34
C ALA A 353 -1.62 22.28 -21.99
N ALA A 354 -2.84 22.65 -21.57
CA ALA A 354 -3.92 21.70 -21.34
C ALA A 354 -4.47 21.12 -22.65
N GLU A 355 -4.57 21.95 -23.72
CA GLU A 355 -4.93 21.48 -25.05
C GLU A 355 -3.86 20.53 -25.62
N GLU A 356 -2.57 20.87 -25.45
CA GLU A 356 -1.46 20.01 -25.87
C GLU A 356 -1.45 18.69 -25.11
N ALA A 357 -1.70 18.70 -23.80
CA ALA A 357 -1.85 17.50 -22.98
C ALA A 357 -3.00 16.60 -23.49
N ALA A 358 -4.17 17.20 -23.77
CA ALA A 358 -5.33 16.48 -24.28
C ALA A 358 -5.08 15.85 -25.67
N LEU A 359 -4.42 16.59 -26.58
CA LEU A 359 -3.98 16.07 -27.88
C LEU A 359 -2.99 14.92 -27.75
N SER A 360 -2.17 14.95 -26.71
CA SER A 360 -1.22 13.89 -26.39
C SER A 360 -1.87 12.69 -25.68
N GLY A 361 -3.19 12.71 -25.43
CA GLY A 361 -3.94 11.64 -24.78
C GLY A 361 -3.96 11.73 -23.25
N ILE A 362 -3.52 12.84 -22.64
CA ILE A 362 -3.58 13.08 -21.20
C ILE A 362 -4.79 13.93 -20.87
N GLN A 363 -5.74 13.36 -20.14
CA GLN A 363 -6.95 14.07 -19.70
C GLN A 363 -6.85 14.45 -18.22
N PRO A 364 -7.44 15.57 -17.81
CA PRO A 364 -7.51 15.95 -16.42
C PRO A 364 -8.40 14.98 -15.66
N ARG A 365 -8.02 14.66 -14.43
CA ARG A 365 -8.85 13.90 -13.51
C ARG A 365 -9.47 14.84 -12.49
N GLN A 366 -10.77 14.69 -12.26
CA GLN A 366 -11.46 15.44 -11.22
C GLN A 366 -11.12 14.83 -9.86
N VAL A 367 -10.54 15.64 -8.99
CA VAL A 367 -10.14 15.26 -7.65
C VAL A 367 -10.84 16.16 -6.64
N GLN A 368 -11.44 15.55 -5.63
CA GLN A 368 -12.03 16.30 -4.53
C GLN A 368 -10.91 16.79 -3.61
N SER A 369 -10.78 18.09 -3.45
CA SER A 369 -9.81 18.73 -2.54
C SER A 369 -10.52 19.54 -1.47
N GLU A 370 -9.93 19.60 -0.29
CA GLU A 370 -10.35 20.50 0.78
C GLU A 370 -9.45 21.74 0.77
N ARG A 371 -9.97 22.86 0.31
CA ARG A 371 -9.28 24.15 0.31
C ARG A 371 -10.08 25.16 1.14
N ASP A 372 -9.45 25.78 2.11
CA ASP A 372 -10.06 26.76 3.01
C ASP A 372 -11.33 26.26 3.75
N GLY A 373 -11.35 24.96 4.11
CA GLY A 373 -12.49 24.33 4.77
C GLY A 373 -13.70 24.10 3.85
N ARG A 374 -13.52 24.18 2.53
CA ARG A 374 -14.53 23.88 1.51
C ARG A 374 -14.04 22.75 0.63
N PHE A 375 -14.93 21.80 0.35
CA PHE A 375 -14.70 20.79 -0.66
C PHE A 375 -14.89 21.41 -2.04
N GLN A 376 -13.84 21.30 -2.88
CA GLN A 376 -13.86 21.73 -4.26
C GLN A 376 -13.44 20.56 -5.15
N ILE A 377 -13.99 20.50 -6.35
CA ILE A 377 -13.55 19.55 -7.36
C ILE A 377 -12.56 20.29 -8.25
N GLU A 378 -11.32 19.82 -8.25
CA GLU A 378 -10.23 20.40 -9.04
C GLU A 378 -9.82 19.45 -10.16
N GLU A 379 -9.55 19.99 -11.34
CA GLU A 379 -9.01 19.22 -12.47
C GLU A 379 -7.49 19.15 -12.37
N VAL A 380 -6.96 17.94 -12.24
CA VAL A 380 -5.53 17.69 -12.02
C VAL A 380 -4.95 16.93 -13.21
N PHE A 381 -3.94 17.51 -13.84
CA PHE A 381 -3.09 16.83 -14.82
C PHE A 381 -1.88 16.24 -14.10
N LEU A 382 -1.69 14.94 -14.23
CA LEU A 382 -0.56 14.21 -13.65
C LEU A 382 -0.24 13.01 -14.53
N GLY A 383 0.22 13.26 -15.74
CA GLY A 383 0.51 12.23 -16.74
C GLY A 383 1.82 12.45 -17.45
N ALA A 384 2.23 11.50 -18.28
CA ALA A 384 3.42 11.60 -19.11
C ALA A 384 3.25 10.87 -20.45
N VAL A 385 3.98 11.32 -21.45
CA VAL A 385 4.05 10.69 -22.78
C VAL A 385 5.50 10.43 -23.13
N ALA A 386 5.83 9.18 -23.43
CA ALA A 386 7.09 8.80 -24.02
C ALA A 386 6.90 8.66 -25.54
N SER A 387 7.76 9.26 -26.33
CA SER A 387 7.71 9.19 -27.80
C SER A 387 9.07 8.96 -28.42
N SER A 388 9.11 8.17 -29.52
CA SER A 388 10.30 7.98 -30.35
C SER A 388 9.88 7.78 -31.80
N GLY A 389 10.15 8.77 -32.64
CA GLY A 389 9.64 8.81 -34.00
C GLY A 389 8.11 8.92 -34.06
N PHE A 390 7.43 7.92 -34.64
CA PHE A 390 5.96 7.85 -34.70
C PHE A 390 5.34 7.04 -33.56
N ASP A 391 6.17 6.31 -32.79
CA ASP A 391 5.67 5.51 -31.67
C ASP A 391 5.51 6.38 -30.43
N GLN A 392 4.40 6.21 -29.75
CA GLN A 392 4.14 6.87 -28.49
C GLN A 392 3.51 5.90 -27.48
N VAL A 393 3.84 6.10 -26.21
CA VAL A 393 3.20 5.45 -25.07
C VAL A 393 2.74 6.52 -24.11
N VAL A 394 1.44 6.52 -23.83
CA VAL A 394 0.80 7.50 -22.95
C VAL A 394 0.60 6.87 -21.57
N ILE A 395 0.99 7.60 -20.54
CA ILE A 395 0.63 7.34 -19.15
C ILE A 395 -0.41 8.40 -18.78
N PRO A 396 -1.71 8.06 -18.82
CA PRO A 396 -2.75 9.09 -18.73
C PRO A 396 -2.77 9.82 -17.39
N TYR A 397 -2.49 9.05 -16.31
CA TYR A 397 -2.49 9.60 -14.95
C TYR A 397 -1.66 8.71 -14.00
N PHE A 398 -0.94 9.34 -13.07
CA PHE A 398 -0.23 8.64 -11.99
C PHE A 398 -1.10 8.63 -10.73
N ASP A 399 -1.77 7.51 -10.49
CA ASP A 399 -2.61 7.32 -9.30
C ASP A 399 -1.80 7.08 -8.03
N LYS A 400 -2.46 7.22 -6.87
CA LYS A 400 -1.92 6.80 -5.58
C LYS A 400 -1.69 5.28 -5.61
N GLY A 401 -0.47 4.86 -5.28
CA GLY A 401 -0.07 3.45 -5.34
C GLY A 401 0.57 3.00 -6.66
N THR A 402 0.50 3.81 -7.74
CA THR A 402 1.17 3.49 -9.00
C THR A 402 2.69 3.49 -8.83
N PRO A 403 3.41 2.45 -9.27
CA PRO A 403 4.86 2.41 -9.26
C PRO A 403 5.42 3.35 -10.34
N VAL A 404 5.61 4.63 -9.98
CA VAL A 404 5.96 5.72 -10.91
C VAL A 404 7.21 5.40 -11.73
N GLU A 405 8.26 4.85 -11.10
CA GLU A 405 9.49 4.49 -11.80
C GLU A 405 9.27 3.41 -12.85
N PHE A 406 8.43 2.40 -12.53
CA PHE A 406 8.08 1.34 -13.47
C PHE A 406 7.34 1.89 -14.68
N GLU A 407 6.31 2.74 -14.46
CA GLU A 407 5.53 3.31 -15.57
C GLU A 407 6.40 4.12 -16.53
N ILE A 408 7.32 4.92 -16.01
CA ILE A 408 8.26 5.69 -16.82
C ILE A 408 9.23 4.75 -17.56
N ALA A 409 9.87 3.82 -16.86
CA ALA A 409 10.84 2.91 -17.46
C ALA A 409 10.18 2.01 -18.52
N ARG A 410 8.95 1.55 -18.25
CA ARG A 410 8.14 0.78 -19.21
C ARG A 410 7.85 1.61 -20.45
N ALA A 411 7.36 2.84 -20.29
CA ALA A 411 7.03 3.71 -21.41
C ALA A 411 8.26 3.98 -22.28
N ILE A 412 9.41 4.30 -21.67
CA ILE A 412 10.70 4.50 -22.37
C ILE A 412 11.12 3.21 -23.09
N GLY A 413 11.12 2.07 -22.38
CA GLY A 413 11.54 0.79 -22.93
C GLY A 413 10.66 0.34 -24.10
N THR A 414 9.34 0.58 -24.01
CA THR A 414 8.40 0.21 -25.07
C THR A 414 8.62 1.02 -26.37
N VAL A 415 8.85 2.33 -26.27
CA VAL A 415 9.10 3.15 -27.46
C VAL A 415 10.52 3.03 -27.99
N ALA A 416 11.47 2.60 -27.18
CA ALA A 416 12.85 2.34 -27.58
C ALA A 416 13.02 1.04 -28.39
N GLN A 417 12.11 0.06 -28.21
CA GLN A 417 12.14 -1.21 -28.93
C GLN A 417 11.66 -1.04 -30.39
N GLU A 418 12.32 -1.72 -31.33
CA GLU A 418 11.91 -1.72 -32.74
C GLU A 418 10.63 -2.52 -32.98
N LYS A 419 10.43 -3.63 -32.28
CA LYS A 419 9.24 -4.47 -32.36
C LYS A 419 8.78 -4.85 -30.96
N ARG A 420 7.54 -4.54 -30.62
CA ARG A 420 6.92 -4.95 -29.34
C ARG A 420 6.69 -6.46 -29.35
N LEU A 421 6.83 -7.09 -28.18
CA LEU A 421 6.47 -8.49 -27.98
C LEU A 421 4.98 -8.69 -28.20
N THR A 422 4.60 -9.83 -28.77
CA THR A 422 3.20 -10.14 -29.10
C THR A 422 2.59 -11.06 -28.04
N VAL A 423 1.51 -10.62 -27.43
CA VAL A 423 0.69 -11.40 -26.51
C VAL A 423 -0.58 -11.83 -27.25
N GLY A 424 -0.77 -13.14 -27.38
CA GLY A 424 -1.99 -13.71 -27.90
C GLY A 424 -2.99 -14.00 -26.79
N ILE A 425 -4.25 -13.65 -26.99
CA ILE A 425 -5.34 -14.05 -26.08
C ILE A 425 -6.22 -15.03 -26.84
N LEU A 426 -6.35 -16.24 -26.30
CA LEU A 426 -7.15 -17.30 -26.92
C LEU A 426 -8.64 -16.98 -26.83
N THR A 427 -9.36 -17.07 -27.93
CA THR A 427 -10.80 -16.86 -27.98
C THR A 427 -11.53 -18.03 -27.30
N THR A 428 -12.27 -17.72 -26.25
CA THR A 428 -13.06 -18.66 -25.44
C THR A 428 -14.43 -18.08 -25.15
N ASP A 429 -15.26 -18.80 -24.39
CA ASP A 429 -16.57 -18.30 -23.97
C ASP A 429 -16.48 -17.13 -22.94
N ALA A 430 -15.28 -16.81 -22.43
CA ALA A 430 -15.06 -15.64 -21.58
C ALA A 430 -15.12 -14.29 -22.31
N LYS A 431 -15.02 -14.28 -23.66
CA LYS A 431 -15.16 -13.09 -24.53
C LYS A 431 -14.34 -11.88 -24.07
N VAL A 432 -13.06 -12.09 -23.78
CA VAL A 432 -12.16 -11.07 -23.23
C VAL A 432 -12.06 -9.80 -24.10
N PHE A 433 -12.20 -9.92 -25.42
CA PHE A 433 -12.26 -8.76 -26.34
C PHE A 433 -13.63 -8.10 -26.41
N GLY A 434 -14.58 -8.50 -25.54
CA GLY A 434 -15.96 -8.06 -25.60
C GLY A 434 -16.79 -8.80 -26.65
N GLY A 435 -17.90 -8.26 -27.03
CA GLY A 435 -18.80 -8.84 -28.03
C GLY A 435 -20.22 -8.35 -27.87
N MET A 436 -21.13 -8.85 -28.71
CA MET A 436 -22.54 -8.52 -28.60
C MET A 436 -23.16 -9.33 -27.45
N ASN A 437 -23.72 -8.64 -26.47
CA ASN A 437 -24.52 -9.26 -25.42
C ASN A 437 -25.91 -9.61 -25.99
N MET A 438 -26.19 -10.87 -26.15
CA MET A 438 -27.44 -11.34 -26.77
C MET A 438 -28.68 -11.12 -25.89
N GLN A 439 -28.49 -10.81 -24.59
CA GLN A 439 -29.60 -10.53 -23.67
C GLN A 439 -29.98 -9.05 -23.66
N THR A 440 -28.99 -8.17 -23.71
CA THR A 440 -29.19 -6.70 -23.66
C THR A 440 -29.14 -6.05 -25.03
N PHE A 441 -28.68 -6.78 -26.08
CA PHE A 441 -28.40 -6.26 -27.43
C PHE A 441 -27.43 -5.06 -27.44
N GLN A 442 -26.59 -4.94 -26.38
CA GLN A 442 -25.55 -3.94 -26.28
C GLN A 442 -24.17 -4.58 -26.48
N PRO A 443 -23.21 -3.88 -27.07
CA PRO A 443 -21.84 -4.37 -27.13
C PRO A 443 -21.21 -4.33 -25.73
N ASP A 444 -20.73 -5.49 -25.25
CA ASP A 444 -19.87 -5.54 -24.08
C ASP A 444 -18.49 -5.00 -24.46
N PRO A 445 -17.87 -4.12 -23.67
CA PRO A 445 -16.54 -3.60 -23.94
C PRO A 445 -15.47 -4.69 -23.82
N GLU A 446 -14.29 -4.45 -24.39
CA GLU A 446 -13.12 -5.29 -24.09
C GLU A 446 -12.74 -5.16 -22.61
N TRP A 447 -12.24 -6.25 -22.02
CA TRP A 447 -11.82 -6.24 -20.62
C TRP A 447 -10.61 -5.32 -20.40
N ARG A 448 -10.55 -4.69 -19.23
CA ARG A 448 -9.45 -3.80 -18.84
C ARG A 448 -8.09 -4.50 -18.93
N LEU A 449 -8.04 -5.81 -18.72
CA LEU A 449 -6.86 -6.64 -18.95
C LEU A 449 -6.24 -6.39 -20.34
N VAL A 450 -7.07 -6.36 -21.41
CA VAL A 450 -6.60 -6.13 -22.79
C VAL A 450 -6.00 -4.73 -22.93
N SER A 451 -6.68 -3.73 -22.37
CA SER A 451 -6.21 -2.35 -22.42
C SER A 451 -4.89 -2.15 -21.65
N GLU A 452 -4.73 -2.83 -20.50
CA GLU A 452 -3.47 -2.79 -19.74
C GLU A 452 -2.32 -3.47 -20.48
N LEU A 453 -2.57 -4.63 -21.10
CA LEU A 453 -1.58 -5.32 -21.92
C LEU A 453 -1.17 -4.50 -23.16
N LYS A 454 -2.10 -3.83 -23.83
CA LYS A 454 -1.84 -2.96 -25.00
C LYS A 454 -0.87 -1.80 -24.68
N LYS A 455 -0.72 -1.40 -23.41
CA LYS A 455 0.24 -0.37 -23.01
C LYS A 455 1.70 -0.80 -23.25
N GLN A 456 2.00 -2.10 -23.22
CA GLN A 456 3.36 -2.64 -23.31
C GLN A 456 3.55 -3.60 -24.48
N TYR A 457 2.52 -4.37 -24.84
CA TYR A 457 2.55 -5.46 -25.79
C TYR A 457 1.72 -5.17 -27.04
N HIS A 458 2.04 -5.87 -28.11
CA HIS A 458 1.11 -6.01 -29.24
C HIS A 458 0.12 -7.14 -28.91
N VAL A 459 -1.14 -6.78 -28.61
CA VAL A 459 -2.15 -7.76 -28.19
C VAL A 459 -3.02 -8.13 -29.40
N ARG A 460 -3.20 -9.42 -29.63
CA ARG A 460 -4.08 -9.93 -30.67
C ARG A 460 -4.93 -11.11 -30.21
N GLU A 461 -6.08 -11.25 -30.81
CA GLU A 461 -6.97 -12.39 -30.64
C GLU A 461 -6.44 -13.61 -31.39
N ILE A 462 -6.47 -14.78 -30.77
CA ILE A 462 -6.02 -16.05 -31.31
C ILE A 462 -7.21 -17.00 -31.42
N SER A 463 -7.50 -17.45 -32.66
CA SER A 463 -8.57 -18.45 -32.88
C SER A 463 -8.11 -19.82 -32.36
N PRO A 464 -8.94 -20.52 -31.57
CA PRO A 464 -8.66 -21.89 -31.15
C PRO A 464 -8.86 -22.93 -32.24
N ASP A 465 -9.48 -22.58 -33.37
CA ASP A 465 -9.82 -23.50 -34.46
C ASP A 465 -8.62 -23.86 -35.35
N GLN A 466 -7.51 -23.14 -35.18
CA GLN A 466 -6.28 -23.36 -35.94
C GLN A 466 -5.10 -23.68 -35.01
N PRO A 467 -4.07 -24.42 -35.47
CA PRO A 467 -2.87 -24.69 -34.69
C PRO A 467 -2.15 -23.38 -34.30
N ILE A 468 -1.83 -23.22 -33.01
CA ILE A 468 -1.18 -22.04 -32.47
C ILE A 468 0.34 -22.17 -32.70
N LEU A 469 0.98 -21.16 -33.31
CA LEU A 469 2.39 -21.19 -33.65
C LEU A 469 3.28 -20.80 -32.47
N VAL A 470 4.25 -21.63 -32.12
CA VAL A 470 5.28 -21.35 -31.12
C VAL A 470 6.47 -20.68 -31.78
N LYS A 471 7.02 -19.65 -31.16
CA LYS A 471 8.21 -18.94 -31.63
C LYS A 471 9.43 -19.88 -31.65
N GLY A 472 10.07 -20.03 -32.83
CA GLY A 472 11.23 -20.90 -32.98
C GLY A 472 10.92 -22.37 -33.29
N ALA A 473 9.67 -22.79 -33.29
CA ALA A 473 9.30 -24.10 -33.79
C ALA A 473 9.33 -24.15 -35.33
N PRO A 474 9.74 -25.25 -35.96
CA PRO A 474 9.69 -25.39 -37.42
C PRO A 474 8.23 -25.25 -37.87
N LYS A 475 7.97 -24.42 -38.89
CA LYS A 475 6.63 -24.27 -39.47
C LYS A 475 6.12 -25.68 -39.84
N PRO A 476 4.87 -26.04 -39.47
CA PRO A 476 4.29 -27.31 -39.86
C PRO A 476 4.31 -27.40 -41.39
N ALA A 477 4.84 -28.54 -41.92
CA ALA A 477 4.88 -28.77 -43.36
C ALA A 477 3.47 -28.62 -43.91
N LYS A 478 3.29 -27.77 -44.92
CA LYS A 478 2.02 -27.65 -45.66
C LYS A 478 1.53 -29.06 -46.01
N ALA A 479 0.36 -29.41 -45.45
CA ALA A 479 -0.32 -30.63 -45.84
C ALA A 479 -0.44 -30.63 -47.37
N ALA A 480 0.04 -31.72 -48.00
CA ALA A 480 0.08 -31.87 -49.45
C ALA A 480 -1.28 -31.56 -50.03
N GLU A 481 -1.27 -30.73 -51.06
CA GLU A 481 -2.43 -30.36 -51.88
C GLU A 481 -3.24 -31.59 -52.29
N ALA A 482 -4.44 -31.69 -51.76
CA ALA A 482 -5.46 -32.47 -52.42
C ALA A 482 -6.25 -31.51 -53.34
N ASP A 483 -6.10 -31.72 -54.63
CA ASP A 483 -6.84 -31.11 -55.73
C ASP A 483 -8.28 -30.76 -55.40
N LYS A 484 -8.61 -29.45 -55.34
CA LYS A 484 -9.88 -28.92 -55.83
C LYS A 484 -9.72 -27.42 -56.14
N LYS A 485 -9.78 -27.05 -57.41
CA LYS A 485 -10.08 -25.76 -57.94
C LYS A 485 -11.48 -25.39 -57.47
N ASP A 486 -11.58 -24.35 -56.64
CA ASP A 486 -12.71 -23.44 -56.65
C ASP A 486 -12.29 -22.08 -56.03
N ASP A 487 -12.72 -21.04 -56.73
CA ASP A 487 -12.33 -19.66 -56.57
C ASP A 487 -12.70 -19.06 -55.18
N LYS A 488 -11.78 -18.21 -54.68
CA LYS A 488 -11.92 -17.31 -53.52
C LYS A 488 -11.90 -17.95 -52.15
N ALA A 489 -10.74 -18.49 -51.77
CA ALA A 489 -10.38 -18.53 -50.38
C ALA A 489 -9.76 -17.16 -49.99
N PRO A 490 -10.14 -16.57 -48.83
CA PRO A 490 -9.43 -15.42 -48.29
C PRO A 490 -7.96 -15.81 -48.06
N GLU A 491 -7.04 -14.90 -48.45
CA GLU A 491 -5.61 -15.06 -48.20
C GLU A 491 -5.39 -15.48 -46.74
N ALA A 492 -4.84 -16.67 -46.53
CA ALA A 492 -4.42 -17.12 -45.24
C ALA A 492 -3.41 -16.08 -44.73
N SER A 493 -3.83 -15.23 -43.80
CA SER A 493 -2.95 -14.30 -43.10
C SER A 493 -1.83 -15.14 -42.52
N GLU A 494 -0.57 -14.87 -42.86
CA GLU A 494 0.61 -15.49 -42.23
C GLU A 494 0.55 -15.12 -40.74
N GLU A 495 -0.04 -15.96 -39.91
CA GLU A 495 -0.10 -15.72 -38.49
C GLU A 495 1.33 -15.75 -37.93
N GLU A 496 1.75 -14.61 -37.38
CA GLU A 496 3.03 -14.51 -36.69
C GLU A 496 2.94 -15.28 -35.38
N PRO A 497 4.02 -15.94 -34.91
CA PRO A 497 4.03 -16.64 -33.63
C PRO A 497 3.86 -15.64 -32.49
N VAL A 498 3.21 -16.08 -31.40
CA VAL A 498 3.05 -15.28 -30.18
C VAL A 498 4.22 -15.54 -29.22
N ASP A 499 4.61 -14.49 -28.48
CA ASP A 499 5.63 -14.60 -27.42
C ASP A 499 5.05 -15.18 -26.13
N VAL A 500 3.79 -14.82 -25.80
CA VAL A 500 3.03 -15.36 -24.66
C VAL A 500 1.59 -15.58 -25.08
N LEU A 501 1.01 -16.71 -24.72
CA LEU A 501 -0.42 -17.01 -24.89
C LEU A 501 -1.16 -16.87 -23.55
N ILE A 502 -2.28 -16.18 -23.56
CA ILE A 502 -3.20 -16.13 -22.43
C ILE A 502 -4.46 -16.91 -22.79
N ALA A 503 -4.83 -17.88 -21.97
CA ALA A 503 -6.04 -18.69 -22.11
C ALA A 503 -6.96 -18.45 -20.90
N VAL A 504 -8.07 -17.74 -21.11
CA VAL A 504 -9.07 -17.48 -20.07
C VAL A 504 -10.22 -18.44 -20.29
N LEU A 505 -10.54 -19.25 -19.31
CA LEU A 505 -11.61 -20.27 -19.33
C LEU A 505 -11.44 -21.34 -20.45
N PRO A 506 -10.27 -21.99 -20.57
CA PRO A 506 -10.05 -23.01 -21.60
C PRO A 506 -10.95 -24.24 -21.43
N SER A 507 -11.51 -24.50 -20.26
CA SER A 507 -12.52 -25.54 -20.02
C SER A 507 -13.77 -25.38 -20.89
N SER A 508 -14.00 -24.20 -21.46
CA SER A 508 -15.08 -23.94 -22.42
C SER A 508 -14.79 -24.42 -23.86
N LEU A 509 -13.55 -24.78 -24.19
CA LEU A 509 -13.16 -25.22 -25.53
C LEU A 509 -13.79 -26.57 -25.92
N THR A 510 -13.93 -26.80 -27.23
CA THR A 510 -14.27 -28.11 -27.78
C THR A 510 -13.01 -29.01 -27.87
N GLN A 511 -13.19 -30.34 -28.04
CA GLN A 511 -12.05 -31.26 -28.07
C GLN A 511 -10.97 -30.91 -29.12
N PRO A 512 -11.32 -30.55 -30.38
CA PRO A 512 -10.32 -30.15 -31.37
C PRO A 512 -9.57 -28.86 -30.96
N GLN A 513 -10.29 -27.87 -30.42
CA GLN A 513 -9.73 -26.60 -29.95
C GLN A 513 -8.77 -26.81 -28.76
N MET A 514 -9.16 -27.64 -27.82
CA MET A 514 -8.34 -28.01 -26.65
C MET A 514 -7.05 -28.68 -27.10
N LYS A 515 -7.10 -29.52 -28.13
CA LYS A 515 -5.91 -30.17 -28.68
C LYS A 515 -4.89 -29.14 -29.19
N HIS A 516 -5.31 -28.07 -29.88
CA HIS A 516 -4.40 -27.03 -30.36
C HIS A 516 -3.71 -26.29 -29.21
N LEU A 517 -4.43 -26.03 -28.12
CA LEU A 517 -3.88 -25.43 -26.90
C LEU A 517 -2.86 -26.37 -26.24
N VAL A 518 -3.23 -27.66 -26.08
CA VAL A 518 -2.34 -28.69 -25.51
C VAL A 518 -1.07 -28.85 -26.31
N ASP A 519 -1.19 -28.92 -27.65
CA ASP A 519 -0.03 -29.04 -28.55
C ASP A 519 0.91 -27.82 -28.42
N TYR A 520 0.37 -26.59 -28.28
CA TYR A 520 1.14 -25.37 -28.04
C TYR A 520 1.88 -25.41 -26.70
N VAL A 521 1.22 -25.80 -25.63
CA VAL A 521 1.80 -25.90 -24.29
C VAL A 521 2.90 -26.97 -24.26
N GLN A 522 2.66 -28.13 -24.85
CA GLN A 522 3.64 -29.23 -24.89
C GLN A 522 4.86 -28.90 -25.77
N ALA A 523 4.70 -28.03 -26.76
CA ALA A 523 5.80 -27.48 -27.54
C ALA A 523 6.64 -26.43 -26.79
N GLY A 524 6.31 -26.14 -25.53
CA GLY A 524 7.01 -25.20 -24.68
C GLY A 524 6.57 -23.74 -24.86
N GLY A 525 5.43 -23.52 -25.48
CA GLY A 525 4.85 -22.16 -25.63
C GLY A 525 4.53 -21.54 -24.27
N PRO A 526 5.05 -20.33 -23.98
CA PRO A 526 4.77 -19.64 -22.71
C PRO A 526 3.27 -19.36 -22.58
N THR A 527 2.63 -19.90 -21.53
CA THR A 527 1.16 -19.88 -21.41
C THR A 527 0.73 -19.43 -20.02
N LEU A 528 -0.16 -18.42 -19.96
CA LEU A 528 -0.87 -18.01 -18.76
C LEU A 528 -2.33 -18.51 -18.84
N ILE A 529 -2.73 -19.32 -17.89
CA ILE A 529 -4.02 -20.01 -17.92
C ILE A 529 -4.83 -19.57 -16.70
N PHE A 530 -6.08 -19.14 -16.96
CA PHE A 530 -7.08 -18.87 -15.95
C PHE A 530 -8.27 -19.82 -16.20
N ASP A 531 -8.61 -20.64 -15.23
CA ASP A 531 -9.84 -21.44 -15.27
C ASP A 531 -10.54 -21.36 -13.90
N ASP A 532 -11.81 -21.80 -13.79
CA ASP A 532 -12.60 -21.47 -12.61
C ASP A 532 -13.69 -22.53 -12.38
N PRO A 533 -13.78 -23.12 -11.18
CA PRO A 533 -14.87 -24.06 -10.87
C PRO A 533 -16.25 -23.38 -10.85
N ALA A 534 -16.30 -22.08 -10.50
CA ALA A 534 -17.53 -21.32 -10.36
C ALA A 534 -17.39 -19.87 -10.86
N PRO A 535 -17.22 -19.66 -12.20
CA PRO A 535 -16.99 -18.35 -12.80
C PRO A 535 -18.21 -17.42 -12.60
N ALA A 536 -18.18 -16.65 -11.52
CA ALA A 536 -19.32 -15.87 -11.06
C ALA A 536 -19.66 -14.72 -12.02
N PHE A 537 -18.65 -14.07 -12.57
CA PHE A 537 -18.81 -12.90 -13.44
C PHE A 537 -18.94 -13.26 -14.92
N VAL A 538 -18.28 -14.32 -15.39
CA VAL A 538 -18.47 -14.86 -16.75
C VAL A 538 -19.79 -15.61 -16.87
N GLY A 539 -20.30 -16.09 -15.75
CA GLY A 539 -21.56 -16.81 -15.60
C GLY A 539 -21.37 -18.31 -15.37
N LEU A 540 -22.05 -18.83 -14.35
CA LEU A 540 -21.98 -20.22 -13.90
C LEU A 540 -22.42 -21.26 -14.96
N ALA A 541 -23.08 -20.86 -16.02
CA ALA A 541 -23.37 -21.74 -17.15
C ALA A 541 -22.09 -22.20 -17.90
N ASN A 542 -20.99 -21.46 -17.73
CA ASN A 542 -19.70 -21.76 -18.33
C ASN A 542 -18.80 -22.64 -17.43
N THR A 543 -19.28 -23.04 -16.25
CA THR A 543 -18.52 -23.88 -15.30
C THR A 543 -17.93 -25.13 -15.98
N PRO A 544 -16.75 -25.60 -15.57
CA PRO A 544 -16.19 -26.90 -16.01
C PRO A 544 -17.06 -28.11 -15.58
N ASN A 545 -17.93 -27.91 -14.61
CA ASN A 545 -18.87 -28.98 -14.17
C ASN A 545 -20.06 -29.15 -15.14
N ALA A 546 -20.22 -28.29 -16.17
CA ALA A 546 -21.19 -28.47 -17.24
C ALA A 546 -20.53 -29.10 -18.48
N PRO A 547 -20.97 -30.27 -18.94
CA PRO A 547 -20.30 -30.98 -20.06
C PRO A 547 -20.55 -30.38 -21.45
N THR A 548 -21.52 -29.50 -21.56
CA THR A 548 -21.88 -28.82 -22.81
C THR A 548 -21.81 -27.28 -22.61
N LYS A 549 -21.58 -26.56 -23.69
CA LYS A 549 -21.70 -25.13 -23.73
C LYS A 549 -23.14 -24.68 -23.47
N PRO A 550 -23.36 -23.43 -22.99
CA PRO A 550 -24.72 -22.87 -22.89
C PRO A 550 -25.43 -22.93 -24.24
N SER A 551 -26.73 -23.25 -24.24
CA SER A 551 -27.54 -23.33 -25.46
C SER A 551 -27.61 -21.95 -26.13
N GLN A 552 -27.31 -21.88 -27.42
CA GLN A 552 -27.47 -20.68 -28.23
C GLN A 552 -28.89 -20.62 -28.80
N GLY A 553 -29.61 -19.51 -28.58
CA GLY A 553 -30.85 -19.22 -29.28
C GLY A 553 -32.15 -19.65 -28.60
N GLY A 554 -32.19 -19.82 -27.28
CA GLY A 554 -33.45 -19.95 -26.55
C GLY A 554 -34.18 -18.59 -26.56
N GLY A 555 -35.29 -18.48 -27.32
CA GLY A 555 -36.16 -17.30 -27.24
C GLY A 555 -36.72 -17.11 -25.83
N MET A 556 -37.37 -15.96 -25.57
CA MET A 556 -37.90 -15.48 -24.28
C MET A 556 -38.73 -16.49 -23.45
N PHE A 557 -39.04 -17.67 -24.00
CA PHE A 557 -39.79 -18.75 -23.38
C PHE A 557 -38.99 -20.07 -23.18
N GLY A 558 -37.67 -20.10 -23.43
CA GLY A 558 -36.84 -21.29 -23.09
C GLY A 558 -37.17 -22.59 -23.85
N MET A 559 -38.04 -22.57 -24.84
CA MET A 559 -38.41 -23.72 -25.67
C MET A 559 -37.79 -23.60 -27.07
N GLY A 560 -36.78 -24.42 -27.38
CA GLY A 560 -36.30 -24.65 -28.74
C GLY A 560 -34.83 -24.31 -29.02
N GLY A 561 -33.99 -24.05 -28.03
CA GLY A 561 -32.54 -23.87 -28.24
C GLY A 561 -31.86 -25.20 -28.61
N GLN A 562 -30.97 -25.19 -29.59
CA GLN A 562 -30.12 -26.36 -29.86
C GLN A 562 -29.20 -26.60 -28.66
N PRO A 563 -28.99 -27.88 -28.25
CA PRO A 563 -28.00 -28.17 -27.22
C PRO A 563 -26.65 -27.56 -27.58
N GLY A 564 -25.99 -26.92 -26.63
CA GLY A 564 -24.66 -26.39 -26.87
C GLY A 564 -23.66 -27.48 -27.26
N ALA A 565 -22.60 -27.11 -27.97
CA ALA A 565 -21.55 -28.04 -28.38
C ALA A 565 -20.94 -28.73 -27.13
N PRO A 566 -20.52 -29.99 -27.21
CA PRO A 566 -19.83 -30.68 -26.13
C PRO A 566 -18.48 -29.99 -25.84
N LYS A 567 -18.15 -29.76 -24.58
CA LYS A 567 -16.87 -29.28 -24.14
C LYS A 567 -15.84 -30.40 -24.14
N ALA A 568 -14.55 -30.01 -24.28
CA ALA A 568 -13.43 -30.94 -24.18
C ALA A 568 -13.46 -31.67 -22.82
N ASP A 569 -13.18 -32.96 -22.83
CA ASP A 569 -13.07 -33.80 -21.62
C ASP A 569 -14.30 -33.68 -20.69
N GLY A 570 -15.48 -33.42 -21.26
CA GLY A 570 -16.71 -33.20 -20.49
C GLY A 570 -16.70 -31.89 -19.68
N GLY A 571 -15.86 -30.91 -20.08
CA GLY A 571 -15.70 -29.58 -19.44
C GLY A 571 -14.54 -29.51 -18.43
N LYS A 572 -14.00 -30.65 -17.98
CA LYS A 572 -12.99 -30.71 -16.92
C LYS A 572 -11.55 -30.38 -17.38
N ALA A 573 -11.32 -30.13 -18.67
CA ALA A 573 -10.02 -29.82 -19.26
C ALA A 573 -8.89 -30.79 -18.84
N THR A 574 -9.20 -32.09 -18.62
CA THR A 574 -8.26 -33.08 -18.08
C THR A 574 -7.05 -33.27 -19.01
N SER A 575 -7.23 -33.20 -20.32
CA SER A 575 -6.12 -33.27 -21.28
C SER A 575 -5.12 -32.12 -21.13
N LEU A 576 -5.59 -30.91 -20.80
CA LEU A 576 -4.73 -29.76 -20.51
C LEU A 576 -4.05 -29.93 -19.14
N MET A 577 -4.79 -30.35 -18.13
CA MET A 577 -4.25 -30.59 -16.77
C MET A 577 -3.16 -31.65 -16.79
N ASP A 578 -3.38 -32.73 -17.51
CA ASP A 578 -2.37 -33.76 -17.72
C ASP A 578 -1.13 -33.25 -18.45
N ALA A 579 -1.29 -32.38 -19.43
CA ALA A 579 -0.19 -31.79 -20.17
C ALA A 579 0.70 -30.92 -19.30
N ILE A 580 0.09 -30.08 -18.44
CA ILE A 580 0.82 -29.19 -17.53
C ILE A 580 1.21 -29.85 -16.20
N GLY A 581 0.75 -31.06 -15.92
CA GLY A 581 1.06 -31.84 -14.72
C GLY A 581 0.42 -31.32 -13.43
N VAL A 582 -0.78 -30.79 -13.54
CA VAL A 582 -1.58 -30.27 -12.43
C VAL A 582 -2.77 -31.20 -12.16
N ASP A 583 -3.08 -31.39 -10.90
CA ASP A 583 -4.33 -31.98 -10.44
C ASP A 583 -5.24 -30.83 -9.99
N TRP A 584 -6.39 -30.68 -10.65
CA TRP A 584 -7.38 -29.62 -10.40
C TRP A 584 -8.74 -30.23 -10.10
N ASP A 585 -9.21 -30.03 -8.86
CA ASP A 585 -10.55 -30.44 -8.47
C ASP A 585 -11.57 -29.36 -8.87
N THR A 586 -12.28 -29.58 -9.98
CA THR A 586 -13.32 -28.68 -10.49
C THR A 586 -14.55 -28.58 -9.58
N ARG A 587 -14.69 -29.45 -8.59
CA ARG A 587 -15.81 -29.43 -7.63
C ARG A 587 -15.49 -28.70 -6.34
N SER A 588 -14.25 -28.41 -6.09
CA SER A 588 -13.79 -27.71 -4.89
C SER A 588 -13.82 -26.19 -5.10
N VAL A 589 -14.64 -25.48 -4.33
CA VAL A 589 -14.69 -24.01 -4.27
C VAL A 589 -14.13 -23.58 -2.93
N LEU A 590 -13.10 -22.73 -2.96
CA LEU A 590 -12.40 -22.28 -1.77
C LEU A 590 -13.12 -21.15 -1.06
N PHE A 591 -12.90 -21.05 0.26
CA PHE A 591 -13.28 -19.91 1.08
C PHE A 591 -12.20 -19.60 2.10
N ASP A 592 -12.18 -18.36 2.57
CA ASP A 592 -11.37 -17.92 3.71
C ASP A 592 -12.18 -16.97 4.59
N GLU A 593 -12.26 -17.24 5.88
CA GLU A 593 -12.96 -16.37 6.83
C GLU A 593 -12.18 -15.10 7.16
N TYR A 594 -10.88 -15.08 6.83
CA TYR A 594 -10.04 -13.91 7.07
C TYR A 594 -10.40 -12.78 6.11
N ASN A 595 -10.63 -11.59 6.69
CA ASN A 595 -10.79 -10.35 5.96
C ASN A 595 -9.95 -9.26 6.65
N PRO A 596 -8.94 -8.68 5.98
CA PRO A 596 -8.10 -7.64 6.55
C PRO A 596 -8.84 -6.30 6.70
N HIS A 597 -10.02 -6.15 6.07
CA HIS A 597 -10.80 -4.92 6.03
C HIS A 597 -12.09 -5.02 6.85
N PRO A 598 -12.10 -4.63 8.14
CA PRO A 598 -13.27 -4.75 9.00
C PRO A 598 -14.52 -4.04 8.50
N ARG A 599 -14.34 -2.94 7.74
CA ARG A 599 -15.46 -2.18 7.14
C ARG A 599 -16.15 -2.90 5.97
N LEU A 600 -15.47 -3.90 5.39
CA LEU A 600 -15.94 -4.66 4.24
C LEU A 600 -16.41 -6.06 4.63
N GLU A 601 -16.38 -6.42 5.91
CA GLU A 601 -16.67 -7.78 6.37
C GLU A 601 -18.09 -8.24 6.00
N ASP A 602 -19.06 -7.31 6.05
CA ASP A 602 -20.46 -7.60 5.72
C ASP A 602 -20.82 -7.42 4.24
N ARG A 603 -19.88 -6.94 3.41
CA ARG A 603 -20.15 -6.63 2.00
C ARG A 603 -19.81 -7.77 1.06
N PHE A 604 -18.86 -8.63 1.44
CA PHE A 604 -18.40 -9.73 0.63
C PHE A 604 -18.70 -11.08 1.29
N PRO A 605 -19.17 -12.08 0.52
CA PRO A 605 -19.26 -13.46 1.01
C PRO A 605 -17.86 -14.02 1.29
N LYS A 606 -17.75 -15.02 2.14
CA LYS A 606 -16.45 -15.60 2.54
C LYS A 606 -15.75 -16.41 1.45
N GLN A 607 -16.43 -16.68 0.34
CA GLN A 607 -15.86 -17.22 -0.89
C GLN A 607 -15.08 -16.16 -1.70
N VAL A 608 -15.12 -14.90 -1.25
CA VAL A 608 -14.22 -13.84 -1.71
C VAL A 608 -13.01 -13.83 -0.80
N ILE A 609 -11.89 -14.27 -1.34
CA ILE A 609 -10.66 -14.54 -0.59
C ILE A 609 -9.69 -13.36 -0.72
N PHE A 610 -9.27 -12.81 0.41
CA PHE A 610 -8.22 -11.80 0.49
C PHE A 610 -6.86 -12.49 0.67
N VAL A 611 -6.17 -12.72 -0.43
CA VAL A 611 -4.84 -13.32 -0.44
C VAL A 611 -3.83 -12.22 -0.11
N THR A 612 -3.27 -12.26 1.10
CA THR A 612 -2.35 -11.22 1.60
C THR A 612 -0.95 -11.78 1.84
N SER A 613 0.04 -10.89 1.83
CA SER A 613 1.39 -11.23 2.26
C SER A 613 1.40 -11.41 3.79
N GLY A 614 1.87 -12.54 4.28
CA GLY A 614 2.04 -12.82 5.71
C GLY A 614 3.49 -13.19 6.04
N ASP A 615 3.83 -13.22 7.34
CA ASP A 615 5.20 -13.46 7.79
C ASP A 615 5.57 -14.91 7.97
N THR A 616 4.60 -15.75 8.07
CA THR A 616 4.78 -17.18 8.24
C THR A 616 4.12 -17.91 7.07
N GLU A 617 4.62 -19.09 6.76
CA GLU A 617 4.05 -19.96 5.73
C GLU A 617 2.55 -20.25 5.98
N LYS A 618 2.09 -20.17 7.22
CA LYS A 618 0.69 -20.38 7.62
C LYS A 618 -0.21 -19.17 7.38
N THR A 619 0.35 -17.97 7.43
CA THR A 619 -0.39 -16.71 7.31
C THR A 619 -0.19 -16.04 5.97
N SER A 620 0.84 -16.43 5.21
CA SER A 620 1.14 -15.89 3.89
C SER A 620 0.33 -16.59 2.81
N GLY A 621 -0.57 -15.86 2.19
CA GLY A 621 -1.26 -16.29 0.98
C GLY A 621 -0.44 -16.02 -0.29
N ILE A 622 0.46 -15.05 -0.25
CA ILE A 622 1.33 -14.64 -1.36
C ILE A 622 2.74 -15.16 -1.09
N ASN A 623 3.36 -15.83 -2.07
CA ASN A 623 4.71 -16.35 -1.94
C ASN A 623 5.76 -15.23 -2.13
N PRO A 624 6.46 -14.80 -1.06
CA PRO A 624 7.40 -13.67 -1.17
C PRO A 624 8.74 -14.05 -1.84
N SER A 625 9.04 -15.34 -1.99
CA SER A 625 10.33 -15.83 -2.52
C SER A 625 10.39 -15.84 -4.03
N VAL A 626 9.24 -15.71 -4.72
CA VAL A 626 9.13 -15.76 -6.18
C VAL A 626 9.04 -14.34 -6.73
N PRO A 627 9.82 -13.96 -7.75
CA PRO A 627 9.78 -12.62 -8.33
C PRO A 627 8.38 -12.16 -8.75
N ILE A 628 7.56 -13.06 -9.31
CA ILE A 628 6.19 -12.77 -9.77
C ILE A 628 5.32 -12.17 -8.67
N THR A 629 5.44 -12.69 -7.46
CA THR A 629 4.58 -12.35 -6.31
C THR A 629 5.30 -11.53 -5.26
N SER A 630 6.62 -11.41 -5.34
CA SER A 630 7.43 -10.59 -4.44
C SER A 630 6.99 -9.13 -4.47
N GLY A 631 6.69 -8.55 -3.31
CA GLY A 631 6.28 -7.15 -3.18
C GLY A 631 4.80 -6.87 -3.47
N LEU A 632 4.00 -7.86 -3.88
CA LEU A 632 2.56 -7.77 -3.91
C LEU A 632 2.01 -7.80 -2.48
N GLN A 633 0.95 -7.04 -2.24
CA GLN A 633 0.40 -6.86 -0.90
C GLN A 633 -0.90 -7.63 -0.72
N GLU A 634 -1.82 -7.47 -1.66
CA GLU A 634 -3.15 -8.04 -1.57
C GLU A 634 -3.70 -8.39 -2.95
N ILE A 635 -4.21 -9.60 -3.08
CA ILE A 635 -4.90 -10.10 -4.26
C ILE A 635 -6.28 -10.57 -3.84
N LEU A 636 -7.28 -10.19 -4.58
CA LEU A 636 -8.65 -10.62 -4.35
C LEU A 636 -9.02 -11.72 -5.33
N ALA A 637 -9.47 -12.85 -4.79
CA ALA A 637 -9.88 -14.03 -5.53
C ALA A 637 -11.34 -14.38 -5.24
N PHE A 638 -12.09 -14.88 -6.23
CA PHE A 638 -13.53 -15.09 -6.14
C PHE A 638 -13.91 -16.52 -6.48
N TYR A 639 -14.55 -17.23 -5.57
CA TYR A 639 -15.01 -18.60 -5.78
C TYR A 639 -13.97 -19.54 -6.39
N SER A 640 -12.70 -19.26 -6.13
CA SER A 640 -11.52 -19.92 -6.69
C SER A 640 -11.52 -21.42 -6.44
N GLY A 641 -10.86 -22.17 -7.32
CA GLY A 641 -10.60 -23.59 -7.17
C GLY A 641 -9.28 -23.92 -6.48
N GLU A 642 -9.11 -25.18 -6.12
CA GLU A 642 -7.88 -25.73 -5.57
C GLU A 642 -7.08 -26.47 -6.64
N ILE A 643 -5.77 -26.25 -6.65
CA ILE A 643 -4.82 -26.96 -7.51
C ILE A 643 -3.69 -27.63 -6.72
N SER A 644 -3.24 -28.76 -7.20
CA SER A 644 -2.10 -29.46 -6.64
C SER A 644 -1.19 -30.04 -7.73
N LYS A 645 0.00 -30.44 -7.36
CA LYS A 645 0.90 -31.13 -8.26
C LYS A 645 0.39 -32.54 -8.56
N ALA A 646 0.21 -32.89 -9.84
CA ALA A 646 -0.20 -34.24 -10.22
C ALA A 646 0.85 -35.28 -9.78
N PRO A 647 0.42 -36.42 -9.18
CA PRO A 647 1.33 -37.46 -8.70
C PRO A 647 2.21 -38.01 -9.84
N GLY A 648 3.51 -38.26 -9.56
CA GLY A 648 4.43 -38.89 -10.50
C GLY A 648 4.95 -38.00 -11.64
N ARG A 649 4.54 -36.74 -11.75
CA ARG A 649 5.01 -35.81 -12.78
C ARG A 649 6.32 -35.12 -12.39
N LYS A 650 7.24 -34.98 -13.37
CA LYS A 650 8.55 -34.30 -13.19
C LYS A 650 8.44 -32.83 -13.54
N ILE A 651 7.55 -32.11 -12.91
CA ILE A 651 7.43 -30.65 -13.02
C ILE A 651 7.92 -29.96 -11.76
N GLU A 652 8.46 -28.78 -11.91
CA GLU A 652 8.66 -27.83 -10.82
C GLU A 652 7.34 -27.08 -10.62
N PHE A 653 6.68 -27.34 -9.51
CA PHE A 653 5.42 -26.72 -9.13
C PHE A 653 5.71 -25.68 -8.04
N THR A 654 5.72 -24.41 -8.42
CA THR A 654 5.99 -23.30 -7.52
C THR A 654 4.70 -22.58 -7.18
N LYS A 655 4.27 -22.69 -5.94
CA LYS A 655 3.05 -22.01 -5.44
C LYS A 655 3.23 -20.50 -5.54
N LEU A 656 2.25 -19.81 -6.09
CA LEU A 656 2.20 -18.35 -6.20
C LEU A 656 1.21 -17.77 -5.20
N LEU A 657 -0.02 -18.28 -5.23
CA LEU A 657 -1.15 -17.84 -4.41
C LEU A 657 -1.74 -19.03 -3.67
N GLN A 658 -2.05 -18.84 -2.40
CA GLN A 658 -2.71 -19.83 -1.55
C GLN A 658 -3.61 -19.15 -0.52
N THR A 659 -4.54 -19.90 0.06
CA THR A 659 -5.34 -19.45 1.21
C THR A 659 -4.54 -19.54 2.50
N ARG A 660 -5.03 -18.96 3.58
CA ARG A 660 -4.46 -19.12 4.93
C ARG A 660 -4.84 -20.50 5.49
N SER A 661 -3.95 -21.15 6.24
CA SER A 661 -4.22 -22.49 6.76
C SER A 661 -5.19 -22.55 7.94
N GLU A 662 -5.40 -21.47 8.69
CA GLU A 662 -6.18 -21.52 9.93
C GLU A 662 -7.66 -21.20 9.71
N THR A 663 -8.00 -20.43 8.71
CA THR A 663 -9.32 -19.85 8.47
C THR A 663 -9.98 -20.30 7.17
N SER A 664 -9.25 -21.05 6.33
CA SER A 664 -9.73 -21.50 5.03
C SER A 664 -10.21 -22.94 5.01
N GLY A 665 -10.84 -23.28 3.92
CA GLY A 665 -11.33 -24.61 3.61
C GLY A 665 -11.95 -24.64 2.22
N SER A 666 -12.51 -25.80 1.86
CA SER A 666 -13.20 -26.01 0.59
C SER A 666 -14.68 -26.34 0.79
N ILE A 667 -15.49 -25.99 -0.20
CA ILE A 667 -16.93 -26.27 -0.27
C ILE A 667 -17.17 -27.02 -1.56
N ASP A 668 -18.00 -28.08 -1.53
CA ASP A 668 -18.42 -28.75 -2.76
C ASP A 668 -19.21 -27.77 -3.65
N TRP A 669 -18.98 -27.83 -4.95
CA TRP A 669 -19.58 -26.94 -5.95
C TRP A 669 -21.13 -26.91 -5.89
N ASP A 670 -21.80 -28.02 -5.58
CA ASP A 670 -23.25 -28.06 -5.45
C ASP A 670 -23.75 -27.29 -4.22
N GLU A 671 -22.96 -27.20 -3.16
CA GLU A 671 -23.26 -26.38 -1.97
C GLU A 671 -22.89 -24.93 -2.17
N ALA A 672 -21.76 -24.66 -2.87
CA ALA A 672 -21.27 -23.32 -3.18
C ALA A 672 -22.15 -22.56 -4.19
N THR A 673 -23.03 -23.28 -4.90
CA THR A 673 -23.98 -22.74 -5.87
C THR A 673 -25.41 -23.12 -5.55
N GLN A 674 -26.36 -22.26 -5.87
CA GLN A 674 -27.78 -22.51 -5.68
C GLN A 674 -28.59 -22.22 -6.94
N THR A 675 -29.72 -22.87 -7.09
CA THR A 675 -30.63 -22.60 -8.19
C THR A 675 -31.51 -21.40 -7.86
N ALA A 676 -31.51 -20.38 -8.69
CA ALA A 676 -32.31 -19.18 -8.50
C ALA A 676 -33.28 -18.94 -9.68
N GLY A 677 -34.45 -18.43 -9.37
CA GLY A 677 -35.46 -17.99 -10.33
C GLY A 677 -36.22 -19.10 -11.03
N PHE A 678 -37.24 -18.74 -11.82
CA PHE A 678 -38.13 -19.62 -12.56
C PHE A 678 -37.44 -20.41 -13.71
N GLY A 679 -36.20 -19.99 -14.09
CA GLY A 679 -35.46 -20.63 -15.19
C GLY A 679 -34.46 -21.69 -14.78
N GLY A 680 -34.35 -22.02 -13.48
CA GLY A 680 -33.40 -23.01 -13.00
C GLY A 680 -31.90 -22.58 -13.17
N GLN A 681 -31.60 -21.30 -13.32
CA GLN A 681 -30.25 -20.82 -13.47
C GLN A 681 -29.49 -20.95 -12.15
N ARG A 682 -28.25 -21.46 -12.21
CA ARG A 682 -27.38 -21.50 -11.04
C ARG A 682 -26.74 -20.15 -10.79
N VAL A 683 -26.67 -19.76 -9.52
CA VAL A 683 -26.03 -18.55 -9.02
C VAL A 683 -25.15 -18.90 -7.83
N PRO A 684 -24.14 -18.09 -7.49
CA PRO A 684 -23.37 -18.30 -6.28
C PRO A 684 -24.24 -18.32 -5.02
N ASN A 685 -23.91 -19.20 -4.07
CA ASN A 685 -24.57 -19.31 -2.76
C ASN A 685 -23.69 -18.68 -1.66
N PRO A 686 -23.94 -17.43 -1.24
CA PRO A 686 -23.14 -16.78 -0.19
C PRO A 686 -23.35 -17.42 1.19
N GLU A 687 -24.45 -18.14 1.41
CA GLU A 687 -24.83 -18.78 2.68
C GLU A 687 -24.36 -20.26 2.76
N ALA A 688 -23.53 -20.72 1.82
CA ALA A 688 -23.05 -22.09 1.82
C ALA A 688 -22.37 -22.45 3.16
N LYS A 689 -22.57 -23.67 3.61
CA LYS A 689 -21.97 -24.17 4.86
C LYS A 689 -20.46 -24.29 4.72
N ARG A 690 -19.73 -23.67 5.63
CA ARG A 690 -18.27 -23.60 5.64
C ARG A 690 -17.70 -24.35 6.83
N VAL A 691 -16.70 -25.16 6.58
CA VAL A 691 -15.94 -25.88 7.62
C VAL A 691 -14.47 -25.78 7.28
N SER A 692 -13.70 -25.04 8.08
CA SER A 692 -12.25 -24.95 7.92
C SER A 692 -11.61 -26.31 8.16
N ASP A 693 -10.77 -26.74 7.24
CA ASP A 693 -9.97 -27.97 7.31
C ASP A 693 -8.55 -27.73 7.85
N LYS A 694 -8.21 -26.49 8.13
CA LYS A 694 -6.90 -26.06 8.64
C LYS A 694 -5.73 -26.39 7.71
N GLN A 695 -5.99 -26.36 6.41
CA GLN A 695 -4.97 -26.52 5.38
C GLN A 695 -4.93 -25.28 4.48
N ALA A 696 -3.75 -24.99 3.93
CA ALA A 696 -3.60 -23.95 2.94
C ALA A 696 -3.81 -24.54 1.55
N HIS A 697 -4.78 -24.02 0.83
CA HIS A 697 -5.14 -24.45 -0.52
C HIS A 697 -4.48 -23.56 -1.56
N THR A 698 -3.86 -24.15 -2.57
CA THR A 698 -3.18 -23.41 -3.62
C THR A 698 -4.18 -22.99 -4.69
N ILE A 699 -4.24 -21.68 -4.99
CA ILE A 699 -5.08 -21.07 -6.02
C ILE A 699 -4.32 -20.96 -7.34
N GLY A 700 -3.03 -20.62 -7.29
CA GLY A 700 -2.21 -20.42 -8.48
C GLY A 700 -0.78 -20.89 -8.32
N ALA A 701 -0.21 -21.43 -9.41
CA ALA A 701 1.15 -21.95 -9.44
C ALA A 701 1.87 -21.69 -10.76
N GLN A 702 3.20 -21.51 -10.68
CA GLN A 702 4.11 -21.53 -11.83
C GLN A 702 4.60 -22.96 -12.06
N LEU A 703 4.59 -23.39 -13.32
CA LEU A 703 4.84 -24.75 -13.77
C LEU A 703 5.99 -24.72 -14.77
N LYS A 704 7.11 -25.35 -14.44
CA LYS A 704 8.27 -25.45 -15.30
C LYS A 704 8.78 -26.89 -15.37
N GLY A 705 9.37 -27.28 -16.48
CA GLY A 705 10.01 -28.59 -16.60
C GLY A 705 9.46 -29.46 -17.71
N THR A 706 9.69 -30.76 -17.63
CA THR A 706 9.19 -31.76 -18.57
C THR A 706 7.88 -32.33 -18.02
N GLY A 707 6.77 -31.85 -18.51
CA GLY A 707 5.42 -32.36 -18.19
C GLY A 707 4.84 -33.08 -19.40
N GLY A 708 3.90 -33.99 -19.19
CA GLY A 708 3.19 -34.69 -20.23
C GLY A 708 3.82 -36.00 -20.71
N ASN A 709 3.14 -36.64 -21.66
CA ASN A 709 3.51 -37.95 -22.21
C ASN A 709 4.68 -37.91 -23.21
N THR A 710 5.16 -36.71 -23.53
CA THR A 710 6.30 -36.53 -24.46
C THR A 710 7.62 -36.36 -23.69
N PRO A 711 8.65 -37.17 -23.91
CA PRO A 711 9.93 -37.10 -23.20
C PRO A 711 10.65 -35.75 -23.28
N ASP A 712 10.39 -34.97 -24.32
CA ASP A 712 11.09 -33.72 -24.67
C ASP A 712 10.22 -32.47 -24.49
N GLY A 713 8.99 -32.59 -23.96
CA GLY A 713 8.07 -31.46 -23.75
C GLY A 713 8.55 -30.53 -22.65
N LYS A 714 8.95 -29.32 -23.01
CA LYS A 714 9.29 -28.25 -22.05
C LYS A 714 8.02 -27.49 -21.69
N ILE A 715 7.59 -27.56 -20.45
CA ILE A 715 6.46 -26.78 -19.94
C ILE A 715 6.95 -25.45 -19.39
N ASN A 716 6.32 -24.36 -19.79
CA ASN A 716 6.49 -23.02 -19.25
C ASN A 716 5.10 -22.37 -19.12
N ALA A 717 4.41 -22.66 -18.04
CA ALA A 717 3.05 -22.22 -17.83
C ALA A 717 2.84 -21.67 -16.43
N ILE A 718 1.83 -20.81 -16.30
CA ILE A 718 1.27 -20.38 -15.02
C ILE A 718 -0.20 -20.72 -15.07
N PHE A 719 -0.70 -21.43 -14.05
CA PHE A 719 -2.12 -21.77 -13.92
C PHE A 719 -2.70 -21.14 -12.66
N ILE A 720 -3.87 -20.52 -12.82
CA ILE A 720 -4.61 -19.84 -11.77
C ILE A 720 -6.05 -20.35 -11.84
N ALA A 721 -6.55 -20.91 -10.73
CA ALA A 721 -7.89 -21.49 -10.64
C ALA A 721 -8.95 -20.43 -10.27
N ASP A 722 -8.92 -19.29 -10.98
CA ASP A 722 -9.84 -18.17 -10.78
C ASP A 722 -9.85 -17.28 -12.04
N THR A 723 -10.97 -17.22 -12.77
CA THR A 723 -11.14 -16.34 -13.93
C THR A 723 -11.66 -14.97 -13.53
N ASP A 724 -12.37 -14.89 -12.41
CA ASP A 724 -12.98 -13.68 -11.92
C ASP A 724 -11.92 -12.67 -11.44
N LEU A 725 -10.70 -13.16 -11.08
CA LEU A 725 -9.54 -12.36 -10.73
C LEU A 725 -9.15 -11.32 -11.80
N VAL A 726 -9.44 -11.59 -13.07
CA VAL A 726 -9.12 -10.72 -14.21
C VAL A 726 -10.33 -10.06 -14.85
N HIS A 727 -11.54 -10.24 -14.30
CA HIS A 727 -12.77 -9.70 -14.85
C HIS A 727 -12.97 -8.22 -14.49
N ASP A 728 -13.60 -7.45 -15.38
CA ASP A 728 -13.82 -6.00 -15.24
C ASP A 728 -14.64 -5.60 -14.01
N VAL A 729 -15.54 -6.45 -13.56
CA VAL A 729 -16.33 -6.19 -12.34
C VAL A 729 -15.41 -5.94 -11.15
N MET A 730 -14.27 -6.62 -11.10
CA MET A 730 -13.26 -6.42 -10.08
C MET A 730 -12.70 -5.00 -10.11
N PHE A 731 -12.32 -4.55 -11.30
CA PHE A 731 -11.76 -3.21 -11.46
C PHE A 731 -12.79 -2.11 -11.16
N ASN A 732 -14.07 -2.34 -11.50
CA ASN A 732 -15.15 -1.40 -11.20
C ASN A 732 -15.47 -1.32 -9.70
N ILE A 733 -15.37 -2.41 -8.96
CA ILE A 733 -15.51 -2.41 -7.50
C ILE A 733 -14.42 -1.52 -6.88
N PHE A 734 -13.22 -1.49 -7.45
CA PHE A 734 -12.11 -0.66 -6.97
C PHE A 734 -12.20 0.79 -7.39
N ASP A 735 -12.61 1.07 -8.62
CA ASP A 735 -12.79 2.43 -9.11
C ASP A 735 -13.92 3.17 -8.36
N SER A 736 -14.84 2.44 -7.72
CA SER A 736 -15.95 3.00 -6.92
C SER A 736 -15.54 3.57 -5.56
N GLN A 737 -14.25 3.82 -5.32
CA GLN A 737 -13.70 4.51 -4.15
C GLN A 737 -14.10 3.91 -2.81
N VAL A 738 -13.99 2.61 -2.65
CA VAL A 738 -13.91 2.03 -1.31
C VAL A 738 -12.55 2.48 -0.75
N GLU A 739 -12.59 3.54 0.06
CA GLU A 739 -11.43 4.14 0.70
C GLU A 739 -10.55 3.04 1.32
N ASP A 740 -9.27 3.08 1.02
CA ASP A 740 -8.18 2.26 1.55
C ASP A 740 -7.98 0.84 0.97
N LEU A 741 -8.69 0.42 -0.08
CA LEU A 741 -8.50 -0.89 -0.70
C LEU A 741 -7.53 -0.78 -1.90
N VAL A 742 -6.30 -1.26 -1.73
CA VAL A 742 -5.28 -1.32 -2.80
C VAL A 742 -5.05 -2.77 -3.18
N ILE A 743 -5.58 -3.19 -4.33
CA ILE A 743 -5.49 -4.57 -4.80
C ILE A 743 -4.56 -4.70 -6.00
N ASP A 744 -3.77 -5.77 -5.97
CA ASP A 744 -2.67 -6.04 -6.88
C ASP A 744 -2.99 -7.01 -8.00
N ASN A 745 -4.26 -7.31 -8.26
CA ASN A 745 -4.67 -8.27 -9.29
C ASN A 745 -4.06 -7.95 -10.66
N THR A 746 -4.17 -6.70 -11.12
CA THR A 746 -3.57 -6.28 -12.40
C THR A 746 -2.06 -6.43 -12.40
N LEU A 747 -1.41 -6.03 -11.30
CA LEU A 747 0.05 -6.12 -11.17
C LEU A 747 0.52 -7.57 -11.19
N PHE A 748 -0.20 -8.45 -10.52
CA PHE A 748 0.07 -9.89 -10.52
C PHE A 748 0.00 -10.48 -11.93
N VAL A 749 -1.06 -10.18 -12.67
CA VAL A 749 -1.23 -10.67 -14.05
C VAL A 749 -0.14 -10.14 -14.97
N MET A 750 0.19 -8.85 -14.87
CA MET A 750 1.28 -8.26 -15.64
C MET A 750 2.64 -8.88 -15.28
N ASN A 751 2.88 -9.21 -13.99
CA ASN A 751 4.07 -9.92 -13.57
C ASN A 751 4.15 -11.33 -14.17
N CYS A 752 3.03 -12.05 -14.23
CA CYS A 752 2.95 -13.36 -14.86
C CYS A 752 3.33 -13.28 -16.35
N VAL A 753 2.77 -12.32 -17.09
CA VAL A 753 3.05 -12.10 -18.50
C VAL A 753 4.50 -11.70 -18.73
N ASP A 754 5.03 -10.75 -17.95
CA ASP A 754 6.43 -10.30 -18.06
C ASP A 754 7.41 -11.43 -17.79
N THR A 755 7.14 -12.29 -16.79
CA THR A 755 7.98 -13.45 -16.47
C THR A 755 7.94 -14.48 -17.60
N LEU A 756 6.77 -14.77 -18.16
CA LEU A 756 6.61 -15.69 -19.29
C LEU A 756 7.27 -15.13 -20.56
N ALA A 757 7.26 -13.82 -20.75
CA ALA A 757 7.94 -13.11 -21.84
C ALA A 757 9.47 -12.99 -21.64
N GLY A 758 9.99 -13.39 -20.48
CA GLY A 758 11.41 -13.26 -20.13
C GLY A 758 11.83 -11.83 -19.77
N SER A 759 10.91 -10.99 -19.34
CA SER A 759 11.10 -9.57 -18.98
C SER A 759 11.15 -9.35 -17.46
N ASP A 760 11.89 -10.20 -16.75
CA ASP A 760 11.96 -10.20 -15.26
C ASP A 760 12.37 -8.84 -14.64
N GLY A 761 13.08 -8.01 -15.39
CA GLY A 761 13.46 -6.67 -14.97
C GLY A 761 12.24 -5.79 -14.65
N TYR A 762 11.20 -5.84 -15.48
CA TYR A 762 9.98 -5.07 -15.25
C TYR A 762 9.21 -5.56 -14.02
N VAL A 763 9.25 -6.86 -13.72
CA VAL A 763 8.67 -7.43 -12.50
C VAL A 763 9.33 -6.84 -11.26
N GLN A 764 10.67 -6.77 -11.23
CA GLN A 764 11.41 -6.18 -10.12
C GLN A 764 11.08 -4.69 -9.95
N LEU A 765 10.94 -3.95 -11.04
CA LEU A 765 10.57 -2.53 -11.02
C LEU A 765 9.15 -2.31 -10.48
N ARG A 766 8.20 -3.13 -10.92
CA ARG A 766 6.79 -3.01 -10.53
C ARG A 766 6.59 -3.33 -9.05
N ASN A 767 7.33 -4.30 -8.54
CA ASN A 767 7.31 -4.70 -7.13
C ASN A 767 8.02 -3.70 -6.20
N ARG A 768 8.71 -2.70 -6.78
CA ARG A 768 9.45 -1.67 -6.06
C ARG A 768 8.54 -0.51 -5.65
N ARG A 769 7.73 -0.75 -4.64
CA ARG A 769 6.79 0.21 -4.07
C ARG A 769 6.78 0.15 -2.55
N PRO A 770 6.26 1.18 -1.86
CA PRO A 770 6.14 1.14 -0.41
C PRO A 770 5.31 -0.09 -0.01
N ALA A 771 5.93 -1.03 0.71
CA ALA A 771 5.19 -2.13 1.30
C ALA A 771 4.37 -1.60 2.48
N GLN A 772 3.09 -1.95 2.55
CA GLN A 772 2.30 -1.70 3.74
C GLN A 772 2.84 -2.61 4.85
N ARG A 773 3.36 -1.98 5.90
CA ARG A 773 3.97 -2.68 7.03
C ARG A 773 2.97 -2.72 8.16
N THR A 774 2.29 -3.83 8.26
CA THR A 774 1.21 -3.99 9.22
C THR A 774 1.71 -4.26 10.64
N LEU A 775 0.83 -4.10 11.61
CA LEU A 775 1.07 -4.41 13.02
C LEU A 775 0.87 -5.92 13.24
N LYS A 776 1.87 -6.71 12.86
CA LYS A 776 1.85 -8.18 12.86
C LYS A 776 1.32 -8.79 14.14
N THR A 777 1.81 -8.33 15.30
CA THR A 777 1.36 -8.82 16.61
C THR A 777 -0.13 -8.60 16.83
N ILE A 778 -0.70 -7.53 16.31
CA ILE A 778 -2.14 -7.25 16.41
C ILE A 778 -2.91 -8.12 15.41
N GLU A 779 -2.41 -8.29 14.19
CA GLU A 779 -3.02 -9.14 13.18
C GLU A 779 -3.08 -10.61 13.58
N ASP A 780 -1.99 -11.15 14.14
CA ASP A 780 -1.94 -12.52 14.62
C ASP A 780 -2.94 -12.78 15.76
N GLU A 781 -3.09 -11.82 16.66
CA GLU A 781 -4.11 -11.93 17.73
C GLU A 781 -5.52 -11.80 17.19
N LYS A 782 -5.74 -10.89 16.21
CA LYS A 782 -7.02 -10.74 15.53
C LYS A 782 -7.42 -12.04 14.82
N ALA A 783 -6.48 -12.67 14.11
CA ALA A 783 -6.72 -13.96 13.47
C ALA A 783 -7.15 -15.06 14.46
N LYS A 784 -6.54 -15.11 15.66
CA LYS A 784 -6.94 -16.05 16.71
C LYS A 784 -8.36 -15.78 17.23
N PHE A 785 -8.72 -14.52 17.42
CA PHE A 785 -10.07 -14.14 17.86
C PHE A 785 -11.11 -14.44 16.78
N ASP A 786 -10.77 -14.21 15.52
CA ASP A 786 -11.65 -14.54 14.39
C ASP A 786 -11.85 -16.06 14.24
N ALA A 787 -10.81 -16.86 14.40
CA ALA A 787 -10.92 -18.33 14.43
C ALA A 787 -11.79 -18.81 15.60
N ALA A 788 -11.67 -18.22 16.78
CA ALA A 788 -12.52 -18.54 17.93
C ALA A 788 -13.97 -18.13 17.70
N ARG A 789 -14.22 -16.98 17.06
CA ARG A 789 -15.55 -16.54 16.63
C ARG A 789 -16.17 -17.53 15.66
N GLN A 790 -15.44 -17.92 14.62
CA GLN A 790 -15.89 -18.88 13.62
C GLN A 790 -16.32 -20.19 14.26
N LYS A 791 -15.53 -20.72 15.21
CA LYS A 791 -15.89 -21.93 15.93
C LYS A 791 -17.24 -21.82 16.65
N ARG A 792 -17.49 -20.68 17.31
CA ARG A 792 -18.78 -20.44 18.00
C ARG A 792 -19.94 -20.28 17.03
N GLU A 793 -19.71 -19.62 15.88
CA GLU A 793 -20.70 -19.50 14.81
C GLU A 793 -21.06 -20.87 14.23
N GLN A 794 -20.07 -21.75 14.03
CA GLN A 794 -20.30 -23.13 13.59
C GLN A 794 -21.05 -23.94 14.64
N GLU A 795 -20.72 -23.82 15.92
CA GLU A 795 -21.42 -24.47 17.01
C GLU A 795 -22.89 -24.02 17.08
N ALA A 796 -23.14 -22.71 16.95
CA ALA A 796 -24.49 -22.15 16.91
C ALA A 796 -25.29 -22.63 15.67
N THR A 797 -24.63 -22.76 14.52
CA THR A 797 -25.25 -23.31 13.30
C THR A 797 -25.61 -24.77 13.46
N LYS A 798 -24.70 -25.61 13.96
CA LYS A 798 -24.97 -27.04 14.24
C LYS A 798 -26.10 -27.21 15.24
N GLU A 799 -26.17 -26.39 16.28
CA GLU A 799 -27.26 -26.44 17.25
C GLU A 799 -28.60 -26.04 16.62
N ALA A 800 -28.58 -25.02 15.75
CA ALA A 800 -29.75 -24.62 14.99
C ALA A 800 -30.22 -25.70 14.02
N GLU A 801 -29.32 -26.34 13.26
CA GLU A 801 -29.61 -27.46 12.36
C GLU A 801 -30.20 -28.64 13.12
N LYS A 802 -29.60 -29.03 14.24
CA LYS A 802 -30.11 -30.12 15.09
C LYS A 802 -31.52 -29.82 15.63
N SER A 803 -31.73 -28.61 16.10
CA SER A 803 -33.04 -28.17 16.60
C SER A 803 -34.12 -28.21 15.50
N MET A 804 -33.72 -27.88 14.26
CA MET A 804 -34.59 -27.91 13.10
C MET A 804 -34.93 -29.37 12.68
N THR A 805 -33.93 -30.25 12.70
CA THR A 805 -34.12 -31.68 12.41
C THR A 805 -35.07 -32.29 13.46
N ASP A 806 -34.83 -32.04 14.74
CA ASP A 806 -35.69 -32.48 15.84
C ASP A 806 -37.15 -31.97 15.72
N ALA A 807 -37.32 -30.72 15.19
CA ALA A 807 -38.63 -30.15 14.94
C ALA A 807 -39.34 -30.85 13.77
N LYS A 808 -38.62 -31.14 12.65
CA LYS A 808 -39.16 -31.90 11.50
C LYS A 808 -39.58 -33.30 11.88
N ASP A 809 -38.75 -34.02 12.64
CA ASP A 809 -39.03 -35.39 13.09
C ASP A 809 -40.26 -35.43 14.00
N ARG A 810 -40.46 -34.39 14.83
CA ARG A 810 -41.69 -34.30 15.65
C ARG A 810 -42.94 -34.16 14.78
N ILE A 811 -42.87 -33.36 13.74
CA ILE A 811 -43.97 -33.12 12.81
C ILE A 811 -44.28 -34.39 12.03
N GLU A 812 -43.27 -35.07 11.52
CA GLU A 812 -43.43 -36.35 10.78
C GLU A 812 -44.10 -37.40 11.64
N LYS A 813 -43.68 -37.53 12.89
CA LYS A 813 -44.35 -38.44 13.86
C LYS A 813 -45.83 -38.11 14.07
N VAL A 814 -46.21 -36.85 14.18
CA VAL A 814 -47.61 -36.42 14.32
C VAL A 814 -48.40 -36.75 13.07
N LEU A 815 -47.87 -36.52 11.89
CA LEU A 815 -48.53 -36.84 10.63
C LEU A 815 -48.68 -38.35 10.42
N ASP A 816 -47.67 -39.14 10.83
CA ASP A 816 -47.73 -40.62 10.75
C ASP A 816 -48.81 -41.23 11.70
N VAL A 817 -48.99 -40.66 12.88
CA VAL A 817 -50.07 -41.07 13.79
C VAL A 817 -51.44 -40.88 13.13
N ILE A 818 -51.65 -39.74 12.47
CA ILE A 818 -52.90 -39.41 11.77
C ILE A 818 -53.06 -40.34 10.56
N ARG A 819 -51.99 -40.59 9.79
CA ARG A 819 -52.00 -41.46 8.59
C ARG A 819 -52.35 -42.94 8.92
N ASN A 820 -51.97 -43.40 10.10
CA ASN A 820 -52.11 -44.80 10.53
C ASN A 820 -53.44 -45.10 11.31
N ASP A 821 -54.32 -44.09 11.51
CA ASP A 821 -55.60 -44.27 12.20
C ASP A 821 -56.62 -44.94 11.28
N LYS A 822 -56.84 -46.16 11.51
CA LYS A 822 -57.74 -47.03 10.70
C LYS A 822 -59.24 -46.83 10.98
N THR A 823 -59.63 -45.88 11.82
CA THR A 823 -61.03 -45.69 12.22
C THR A 823 -61.75 -44.60 11.43
N MET A 824 -61.07 -43.91 10.51
CA MET A 824 -61.60 -42.74 9.73
C MET A 824 -61.90 -43.13 8.30
N ASP A 825 -62.88 -42.42 7.72
CA ASP A 825 -63.20 -42.48 6.27
C ASP A 825 -62.08 -41.75 5.45
N GLU A 826 -61.85 -42.27 4.24
CA GLU A 826 -60.72 -41.79 3.39
C GLU A 826 -60.82 -40.30 3.03
N GLY A 827 -62.04 -39.78 2.89
CA GLY A 827 -62.32 -38.38 2.62
C GLY A 827 -62.08 -37.43 3.82
N GLU A 828 -62.50 -37.88 5.01
CA GLU A 828 -62.27 -37.17 6.28
C GLU A 828 -60.79 -37.20 6.66
N MET A 829 -60.09 -38.32 6.47
CA MET A 829 -58.70 -38.51 6.72
C MET A 829 -57.86 -37.51 5.89
N LYS A 830 -58.17 -37.34 4.59
CA LYS A 830 -57.47 -36.39 3.70
C LYS A 830 -57.61 -34.95 4.16
N LEU A 831 -58.81 -34.51 4.55
CA LEU A 831 -59.08 -33.14 5.03
C LEU A 831 -58.37 -32.87 6.37
N ILE A 832 -58.39 -33.86 7.30
CA ILE A 832 -57.73 -33.73 8.60
C ILE A 832 -56.22 -33.72 8.43
N LEU A 833 -55.67 -34.55 7.53
CA LEU A 833 -54.25 -34.57 7.22
C LEU A 833 -53.78 -33.22 6.60
N GLU A 834 -54.55 -32.65 5.69
CA GLU A 834 -54.24 -31.37 5.05
C GLU A 834 -54.29 -30.20 6.05
N ASN A 835 -55.30 -30.18 6.93
CA ASN A 835 -55.39 -29.17 8.00
C ASN A 835 -54.31 -29.34 9.06
N ALA A 836 -53.98 -30.58 9.44
CA ALA A 836 -52.88 -30.85 10.39
C ALA A 836 -51.53 -30.46 9.81
N ALA A 837 -51.28 -30.84 8.54
CA ALA A 837 -50.07 -30.44 7.84
C ALA A 837 -49.92 -28.90 7.75
N ALA A 838 -51.00 -28.18 7.45
CA ALA A 838 -51.00 -26.72 7.40
C ALA A 838 -50.74 -26.09 8.78
N ALA A 839 -51.33 -26.68 9.84
CA ALA A 839 -51.11 -26.20 11.22
C ALA A 839 -49.69 -26.48 11.70
N GLU A 840 -49.17 -27.69 11.42
CA GLU A 840 -47.78 -28.04 11.78
C GLU A 840 -46.74 -27.30 10.96
N ASN A 841 -46.97 -26.99 9.68
CA ASN A 841 -46.10 -26.15 8.88
C ASN A 841 -46.00 -24.71 9.44
N ARG A 842 -47.13 -24.14 9.92
CA ARG A 842 -47.11 -22.83 10.60
C ARG A 842 -46.30 -22.88 11.90
N LYS A 843 -46.37 -23.97 12.66
CA LYS A 843 -45.56 -24.16 13.86
C LYS A 843 -44.08 -24.27 13.49
N LEU A 844 -43.77 -25.00 12.44
CA LEU A 844 -42.41 -25.14 11.91
C LEU A 844 -41.81 -23.76 11.52
N GLU A 845 -42.58 -22.93 10.78
CA GLU A 845 -42.15 -21.58 10.42
C GLU A 845 -41.89 -20.72 11.65
N LEU A 846 -42.71 -20.83 12.69
CA LEU A 846 -42.51 -20.10 13.95
C LEU A 846 -41.30 -20.61 14.74
N GLU A 847 -41.04 -21.90 14.76
CA GLU A 847 -39.86 -22.50 15.36
C GLU A 847 -38.61 -22.12 14.56
N GLN A 848 -38.67 -22.16 13.24
CA GLN A 848 -37.59 -21.71 12.36
C GLN A 848 -37.22 -20.28 12.65
N LYS A 849 -38.17 -19.34 12.69
CA LYS A 849 -37.90 -17.95 13.05
C LYS A 849 -37.25 -17.79 14.43
N LYS A 850 -37.63 -18.61 15.42
CA LYS A 850 -37.02 -18.58 16.75
C LYS A 850 -35.58 -19.10 16.73
N ILE A 851 -35.34 -20.17 15.96
CA ILE A 851 -34.00 -20.75 15.78
C ILE A 851 -33.10 -19.79 15.06
N ASP A 852 -33.57 -19.14 13.98
CA ASP A 852 -32.83 -18.12 13.23
C ASP A 852 -32.50 -16.90 14.10
N GLN A 853 -33.44 -16.44 14.92
CA GLN A 853 -33.19 -15.36 15.87
C GLN A 853 -32.15 -15.75 16.93
N LYS A 854 -32.19 -16.97 17.46
CA LYS A 854 -31.18 -17.47 18.40
C LYS A 854 -29.79 -17.53 17.76
N LYS A 855 -29.71 -18.09 16.54
CA LYS A 855 -28.48 -18.13 15.74
C LYS A 855 -27.93 -16.71 15.52
N ALA A 856 -28.78 -15.81 15.02
CA ALA A 856 -28.38 -14.41 14.76
C ALA A 856 -27.88 -13.70 16.02
N ASN A 857 -28.53 -13.94 17.15
CA ASN A 857 -28.09 -13.36 18.43
C ASN A 857 -26.75 -13.95 18.91
N ALA A 858 -26.54 -15.26 18.75
CA ALA A 858 -25.30 -15.93 19.12
C ALA A 858 -24.12 -15.43 18.24
N VAL A 859 -24.34 -15.31 16.94
CA VAL A 859 -23.38 -14.74 15.98
C VAL A 859 -23.06 -13.29 16.34
N ARG A 860 -24.08 -12.46 16.62
CA ARG A 860 -23.89 -11.08 17.03
C ARG A 860 -23.10 -10.95 18.33
N GLN A 861 -23.38 -11.80 19.31
CA GLN A 861 -22.63 -11.81 20.57
C GLN A 861 -21.16 -12.22 20.35
N ALA A 862 -20.91 -13.26 19.56
CA ALA A 862 -19.55 -13.69 19.22
C ALA A 862 -18.76 -12.58 18.52
N ARG A 863 -19.40 -11.81 17.62
CA ARG A 863 -18.79 -10.65 16.94
C ARG A 863 -18.46 -9.53 17.92
N ILE A 864 -19.38 -9.13 18.79
CA ILE A 864 -19.14 -8.09 19.79
C ILE A 864 -18.00 -8.49 20.72
N GLU A 865 -17.96 -9.76 21.13
CA GLU A 865 -16.91 -10.26 22.01
C GLU A 865 -15.54 -10.25 21.31
N SER A 866 -15.45 -10.69 20.05
CA SER A 866 -14.21 -10.60 19.25
C SER A 866 -13.73 -9.15 19.14
N GLN A 867 -14.60 -8.21 18.77
CA GLN A 867 -14.26 -6.79 18.66
C GLN A 867 -13.80 -6.19 20.00
N THR A 868 -14.43 -6.57 21.12
CA THR A 868 -14.04 -6.08 22.45
C THR A 868 -12.68 -6.63 22.87
N LEU A 869 -12.36 -7.87 22.51
CA LEU A 869 -11.05 -8.49 22.78
C LEU A 869 -9.93 -7.84 21.96
N VAL A 870 -10.16 -7.58 20.68
CA VAL A 870 -9.20 -6.84 19.83
C VAL A 870 -8.93 -5.46 20.41
N LYS A 871 -9.99 -4.71 20.77
CA LYS A 871 -9.85 -3.37 21.36
C LYS A 871 -9.15 -3.40 22.73
N ALA A 872 -9.43 -4.43 23.55
CA ALA A 872 -8.73 -4.62 24.81
C ALA A 872 -7.24 -4.90 24.58
N LYS A 873 -6.89 -5.66 23.55
CA LYS A 873 -5.50 -5.92 23.16
C LYS A 873 -4.79 -4.66 22.67
N GLU A 874 -5.42 -3.87 21.80
CA GLU A 874 -4.91 -2.58 21.36
C GLU A 874 -4.63 -1.64 22.54
N ASN A 875 -5.58 -1.51 23.47
CA ASN A 875 -5.43 -0.70 24.68
C ASN A 875 -4.31 -1.22 25.60
N SER A 876 -4.19 -2.54 25.74
CA SER A 876 -3.09 -3.16 26.51
C SER A 876 -1.75 -2.88 25.85
N THR A 877 -1.66 -3.01 24.53
CA THR A 877 -0.45 -2.74 23.74
C THR A 877 -0.05 -1.28 23.87
N TRP A 878 -1.02 -0.36 23.75
CA TRP A 878 -0.80 1.08 23.97
C TRP A 878 -0.26 1.36 25.37
N PHE A 879 -0.87 0.76 26.41
CA PHE A 879 -0.44 0.94 27.80
C PHE A 879 1.01 0.45 28.00
N TRP A 880 1.36 -0.71 27.50
CA TRP A 880 2.71 -1.26 27.67
C TRP A 880 3.75 -0.48 26.85
N ALA A 881 3.44 -0.05 25.64
CA ALA A 881 4.31 0.80 24.84
C ALA A 881 4.57 2.13 25.54
N PHE A 882 3.53 2.76 26.10
CA PHE A 882 3.64 3.98 26.88
C PHE A 882 4.46 3.76 28.15
N PHE A 883 4.14 2.75 28.92
CA PHE A 883 4.82 2.45 30.19
C PHE A 883 6.31 2.19 30.00
N TRP A 884 6.67 1.26 29.12
CA TRP A 884 8.07 0.92 28.89
C TRP A 884 8.89 2.05 28.27
N SER A 885 8.30 2.92 27.52
CA SER A 885 8.97 4.10 26.98
C SER A 885 9.28 5.15 28.05
N LEU A 886 8.46 5.26 29.09
CA LEU A 886 8.68 6.21 30.19
C LEU A 886 9.63 5.69 31.27
N VAL A 887 9.66 4.38 31.50
CA VAL A 887 10.46 3.77 32.59
C VAL A 887 11.93 4.20 32.56
N PRO A 888 12.67 4.20 31.43
CA PRO A 888 14.07 4.61 31.41
C PRO A 888 14.28 6.06 31.83
N ALA A 889 13.42 6.97 31.41
CA ALA A 889 13.51 8.40 31.74
C ALA A 889 13.22 8.65 33.25
N ILE A 890 12.17 8.01 33.76
CA ILE A 890 11.80 8.14 35.19
C ILE A 890 12.83 7.49 36.07
N THR A 891 13.30 6.28 35.76
CA THR A 891 14.30 5.55 36.57
C THR A 891 15.62 6.31 36.64
N LEU A 892 16.08 6.89 35.53
CA LEU A 892 17.27 7.72 35.52
C LEU A 892 17.07 8.93 36.44
N GLY A 893 15.94 9.63 36.34
CA GLY A 893 15.62 10.76 37.17
C GLY A 893 15.61 10.41 38.67
N VAL A 894 14.96 9.31 39.03
CA VAL A 894 14.90 8.83 40.41
C VAL A 894 16.27 8.39 40.94
N VAL A 895 17.02 7.62 40.16
CA VAL A 895 18.37 7.16 40.52
C VAL A 895 19.31 8.35 40.80
N VAL A 896 19.29 9.36 39.91
CA VAL A 896 20.13 10.54 40.08
C VAL A 896 19.70 11.35 41.31
N LEU A 897 18.42 11.51 41.56
CA LEU A 897 17.90 12.21 42.74
C LEU A 897 18.28 11.46 44.05
N VAL A 898 18.22 10.12 44.05
CA VAL A 898 18.61 9.31 45.21
C VAL A 898 20.13 9.41 45.44
N ILE A 899 20.96 9.25 44.41
CA ILE A 899 22.42 9.39 44.49
C ILE A 899 22.80 10.78 45.02
N ARG A 900 22.09 11.80 44.58
CA ARG A 900 22.34 13.16 45.04
C ARG A 900 21.95 13.33 46.49
N GLY A 901 20.77 12.85 46.92
CA GLY A 901 20.37 12.89 48.34
C GLY A 901 21.38 12.21 49.23
N LEU A 902 21.86 11.03 48.84
CA LEU A 902 22.90 10.32 49.58
C LEU A 902 24.25 11.06 49.63
N ASN A 903 24.62 11.74 48.55
CA ASN A 903 25.86 12.51 48.48
C ASN A 903 25.77 13.86 49.23
N GLU A 904 24.59 14.49 49.26
CA GLU A 904 24.36 15.71 50.02
C GLU A 904 24.41 15.45 51.54
N ASP A 905 23.84 14.34 51.99
CA ASP A 905 23.89 13.95 53.40
C ASP A 905 25.32 13.58 53.88
N SER A 906 26.12 12.99 52.97
CA SER A 906 27.53 12.66 53.31
C SER A 906 28.49 13.87 53.22
N GLY A 907 28.09 14.96 52.54
CA GLY A 907 28.88 16.17 52.36
C GLY A 907 28.64 17.24 53.43
N ALA A 908 27.63 17.10 54.28
CA ALA A 908 27.41 18.00 55.41
C ALA A 908 28.36 17.65 56.57
N ALA A 909 29.46 18.41 56.64
CA ALA A 909 30.35 18.24 57.76
C ALA A 909 29.58 18.46 59.07
N SER A 910 29.70 17.52 60.02
CA SER A 910 29.06 17.55 61.37
C SER A 910 29.34 18.80 62.19
N ASP A 911 30.35 19.57 61.76
CA ASP A 911 30.77 20.81 62.42
C ASP A 911 29.92 22.06 62.07
N ARG A 912 28.94 21.95 61.20
CA ARG A 912 27.99 23.05 60.81
C ARG A 912 26.65 23.00 61.58
N LEU A 913 26.47 22.07 62.46
CA LEU A 913 25.34 22.11 63.40
C LEU A 913 25.69 23.11 64.47
N VAL A 914 25.42 24.36 64.20
CA VAL A 914 25.45 25.43 65.25
C VAL A 914 24.40 25.02 66.28
N SER A 915 24.90 24.64 67.43
CA SER A 915 24.08 24.44 68.62
C SER A 915 23.28 25.75 68.82
N ARG A 916 21.96 25.65 68.76
CA ARG A 916 21.05 26.68 69.26
C ARG A 916 21.03 26.64 70.79
#